data_c04662380ce48c9c1d9d958f013a183e
#
_entry.id   c04662380ce48c9c1d9d958f013a183e
#
_cell.length_a   1.000
_cell.length_b   1.000
_cell.length_c   1.000
_cell.angle_alpha   90.00
_cell.angle_beta   90.00
_cell.angle_gamma   90.00
#
_symmetry.space_group_name_H-M   'P 1'
#
loop_
_entity.id
_entity.type
_entity.pdbx_description
1 polymer ?
#
loop_
_entity_poly.entity_id
_entity_poly.type
_entity_poly.pdbx_seq_one_letter_code
_entity_poly.pdbx_strand_id
1 'polypeptide(L)'
;MPGTCAVRGLAGVIACVLMLPALAGAELVRLDIRSRADVLNGQAFGTVGPYEKIWGTAHYALDPALPRNQVIADLALAPRGPDGRVAFTSDVFILKPKDPARGNGVVFFDVVNRGRFRLLSTFSDAVAADDPTERAHFGDASLLHAGYTLVAVGWQFDVPEALIGVQAPIPTDNGKPVRGWLREWFVPDQAAPSFHWTGGNATKGYLPVDLDNPEYRLTAREGMFAARRLLPRASWRFGRTVDGRFVADPNYVTLDGGFAPGLTYELAFESQNPPVAGVGLAAVRDLAAAMKYQPGFVAPGRLAYMYGVSQTGRTLRQIIYEGFTIDEQGRKVFDAAFIKTGGASMARFNERFALVNSLGVFTETQFPFQYQMTVDPVTGKRDGLGARIPAGLEPKIVTFDTGSEYWDKGRLGALRHAAVDGTADLPDAPNVRVYYVAGSKHGAGSVPARQGGGQMADNPLDYGWAERALMDALDKWTRQGVEPPPSSHPRFADGTMVHHHQLKFPAVPGVQWPTQVPGGYRRDVDTPESPMPFLLSQVDADGNETGGIRLPEQAVPLGTMTGWLFRSARIGAPHTLMVNAGGYLPFAVTKADRTRSGDPRPSIEERYAGRAEYLAKIDAVAQQLARDRYVLTGDLPAIHAAAARHWDWRMGGTATAAK
;
A
#
# COMPACT_ATOMS: atom_id res chain seq x y z
N MET A 1 47.94 56.77 -69.19
CA MET A 1 47.01 57.15 -68.12
C MET A 1 46.04 55.98 -67.90
N PRO A 2 46.11 55.34 -66.82
CA PRO A 2 45.30 54.12 -66.59
C PRO A 2 44.07 54.42 -65.76
N GLY A 3 42.95 53.83 -66.14
CA GLY A 3 41.71 53.82 -65.41
C GLY A 3 41.68 52.67 -64.40
N THR A 4 41.37 52.99 -63.16
CA THR A 4 41.18 52.08 -62.08
C THR A 4 39.74 51.52 -62.05
N CYS A 5 39.60 50.18 -62.22
CA CYS A 5 38.36 49.44 -61.96
C CYS A 5 38.31 49.03 -60.50
N ALA A 6 37.33 49.50 -59.74
CA ALA A 6 37.06 49.04 -58.39
C ALA A 6 36.13 47.83 -58.44
N VAL A 7 36.61 46.68 -57.93
CA VAL A 7 35.81 45.44 -57.70
C VAL A 7 35.23 45.55 -56.30
N ARG A 8 33.88 45.64 -56.18
CA ARG A 8 33.17 45.50 -54.93
C ARG A 8 32.95 44.01 -54.62
N GLY A 9 33.69 43.51 -53.65
CA GLY A 9 33.47 42.17 -53.14
C GLY A 9 32.21 42.12 -52.25
N LEU A 10 31.23 41.27 -52.59
CA LEU A 10 30.11 40.90 -51.76
C LEU A 10 30.60 39.84 -50.74
N ALA A 11 30.72 40.22 -49.48
CA ALA A 11 30.93 39.27 -48.41
C ALA A 11 29.58 38.60 -48.04
N GLY A 12 29.38 37.39 -48.50
CA GLY A 12 28.24 36.56 -48.05
C GLY A 12 28.48 36.05 -46.62
N VAL A 13 27.68 36.55 -45.69
CA VAL A 13 27.61 36.02 -44.34
C VAL A 13 26.83 34.70 -44.40
N ILE A 14 27.52 33.57 -44.32
CA ILE A 14 26.92 32.26 -44.09
C ILE A 14 26.57 32.20 -42.60
N ALA A 15 25.30 32.40 -42.26
CA ALA A 15 24.73 32.12 -40.92
C ALA A 15 24.72 30.60 -40.76
N CYS A 16 25.72 30.04 -40.07
CA CYS A 16 25.64 28.68 -39.51
C CYS A 16 24.56 28.72 -38.43
N VAL A 17 23.35 28.28 -38.78
CA VAL A 17 22.35 27.86 -37.78
C VAL A 17 22.88 26.61 -37.11
N LEU A 18 23.54 26.77 -35.98
CA LEU A 18 23.78 25.66 -35.04
C LEU A 18 22.38 25.21 -34.59
N MET A 19 21.87 24.14 -35.20
CA MET A 19 20.81 23.33 -34.60
C MET A 19 21.39 22.76 -33.32
N LEU A 20 21.20 23.45 -32.21
CA LEU A 20 21.27 22.83 -30.89
C LEU A 20 20.32 21.62 -30.95
N PRO A 21 20.76 20.43 -30.56
CA PRO A 21 19.83 19.32 -30.42
C PRO A 21 18.73 19.80 -29.50
N ALA A 22 17.49 19.69 -29.95
CA ALA A 22 16.32 19.94 -29.10
C ALA A 22 16.58 19.09 -27.83
N LEU A 23 16.69 19.76 -26.70
CA LEU A 23 16.69 19.09 -25.41
C LEU A 23 15.58 18.05 -25.47
N ALA A 24 15.92 16.79 -25.29
CA ALA A 24 14.95 15.69 -25.27
C ALA A 24 13.79 16.17 -24.38
N GLY A 25 12.61 16.29 -25.00
CA GLY A 25 11.47 16.96 -24.37
C GLY A 25 11.19 16.29 -23.03
N ALA A 26 10.93 17.09 -22.00
CA ALA A 26 10.57 16.59 -20.70
C ALA A 26 9.36 15.65 -20.83
N GLU A 27 9.39 14.50 -20.15
CA GLU A 27 8.33 13.49 -20.15
C GLU A 27 7.00 14.11 -19.64
N LEU A 28 7.09 15.00 -18.64
CA LEU A 28 6.02 15.93 -18.27
C LEU A 28 6.01 17.10 -19.23
N VAL A 29 5.02 17.14 -20.12
CA VAL A 29 4.87 18.19 -21.14
C VAL A 29 4.36 19.50 -20.54
N ARG A 30 3.34 19.42 -19.69
CA ARG A 30 2.74 20.57 -18.99
C ARG A 30 1.88 20.14 -17.82
N LEU A 31 1.63 21.08 -16.91
CA LEU A 31 0.66 20.97 -15.84
C LEU A 31 -0.42 22.04 -16.02
N ASP A 32 -1.64 21.64 -16.34
CA ASP A 32 -2.79 22.51 -16.42
C ASP A 32 -3.41 22.67 -15.03
N ILE A 33 -3.31 23.87 -14.44
CA ILE A 33 -3.87 24.18 -13.13
C ILE A 33 -5.37 24.43 -13.28
N ARG A 34 -6.20 23.57 -12.68
CA ARG A 34 -7.67 23.69 -12.67
C ARG A 34 -8.18 24.61 -11.57
N SER A 35 -7.54 24.56 -10.39
CA SER A 35 -7.86 25.47 -9.28
C SER A 35 -6.66 25.71 -8.37
N ARG A 36 -6.67 26.86 -7.70
CA ARG A 36 -5.69 27.26 -6.69
C ARG A 36 -6.44 27.99 -5.57
N ALA A 37 -6.20 27.61 -4.32
CA ALA A 37 -6.86 28.20 -3.17
C ALA A 37 -5.94 28.21 -1.94
N ASP A 38 -6.15 29.19 -1.08
CA ASP A 38 -5.49 29.26 0.22
C ASP A 38 -6.04 28.17 1.16
N VAL A 39 -5.15 27.56 1.93
CA VAL A 39 -5.51 26.61 2.98
C VAL A 39 -6.04 27.39 4.18
N LEU A 40 -7.21 26.97 4.72
CA LEU A 40 -7.84 27.56 5.90
C LEU A 40 -7.83 29.11 5.86
N ASN A 41 -8.22 29.70 4.72
CA ASN A 41 -8.25 31.15 4.49
C ASN A 41 -6.91 31.86 4.75
N GLY A 42 -5.79 31.20 4.46
CA GLY A 42 -4.45 31.79 4.60
C GLY A 42 -3.88 31.72 6.02
N GLN A 43 -4.42 30.82 6.86
CA GLN A 43 -3.84 30.56 8.19
C GLN A 43 -2.39 30.12 8.08
N ALA A 44 -1.52 30.68 8.93
CA ALA A 44 -0.12 30.30 8.99
C ALA A 44 0.10 29.02 9.78
N PHE A 45 1.04 28.19 9.29
CA PHE A 45 1.51 26.98 9.97
C PHE A 45 2.91 27.24 10.55
N GLY A 46 2.96 27.70 11.77
CA GLY A 46 4.20 28.05 12.47
C GLY A 46 5.06 29.05 11.70
N THR A 47 6.38 28.81 11.67
CA THR A 47 7.36 29.64 10.97
C THR A 47 7.31 29.47 9.45
N VAL A 48 6.69 28.42 8.92
CA VAL A 48 6.55 28.15 7.48
C VAL A 48 5.59 29.16 6.82
N GLY A 49 4.57 29.59 7.56
CA GLY A 49 3.55 30.54 7.06
C GLY A 49 2.37 29.82 6.38
N PRO A 50 1.59 30.57 5.56
CA PRO A 50 0.41 30.01 4.91
C PRO A 50 0.75 29.01 3.80
N TYR A 51 -0.19 28.08 3.58
CA TYR A 51 -0.16 27.12 2.49
C TYR A 51 -1.20 27.44 1.44
N GLU A 52 -0.95 26.97 0.22
CA GLU A 52 -1.92 26.90 -0.86
C GLU A 52 -2.10 25.46 -1.33
N LYS A 53 -3.30 25.15 -1.80
CA LYS A 53 -3.61 23.89 -2.49
C LYS A 53 -3.86 24.14 -3.97
N ILE A 54 -3.37 23.24 -4.81
CA ILE A 54 -3.46 23.29 -6.26
C ILE A 54 -4.03 21.96 -6.76
N TRP A 55 -5.07 22.01 -7.56
CA TRP A 55 -5.57 20.90 -8.36
C TRP A 55 -5.21 21.10 -9.81
N GLY A 56 -4.72 20.09 -10.47
CA GLY A 56 -4.32 20.17 -11.86
C GLY A 56 -4.42 18.84 -12.60
N THR A 57 -4.15 18.93 -13.91
CA THR A 57 -3.97 17.78 -14.80
C THR A 57 -2.57 17.86 -15.39
N ALA A 58 -1.76 16.85 -15.13
CA ALA A 58 -0.44 16.69 -15.72
C ALA A 58 -0.56 15.95 -17.05
N HIS A 59 0.12 16.46 -18.08
CA HIS A 59 0.18 15.88 -19.42
C HIS A 59 1.57 15.35 -19.67
N TYR A 60 1.66 14.10 -20.09
CA TYR A 60 2.91 13.39 -20.33
C TYR A 60 3.00 12.90 -21.77
N ALA A 61 4.22 12.70 -22.25
CA ALA A 61 4.50 12.09 -23.52
C ALA A 61 5.78 11.24 -23.43
N LEU A 62 5.65 9.93 -23.50
CA LEU A 62 6.74 8.96 -23.36
C LEU A 62 7.21 8.48 -24.74
N ASP A 63 8.52 8.43 -24.92
CA ASP A 63 9.12 7.75 -26.07
C ASP A 63 9.24 6.24 -25.75
N PRO A 64 8.49 5.36 -26.45
CA PRO A 64 8.54 3.93 -26.21
C PRO A 64 9.84 3.27 -26.67
N ALA A 65 10.70 3.97 -27.42
CA ALA A 65 12.00 3.47 -27.83
C ALA A 65 13.08 3.62 -26.74
N LEU A 66 12.87 4.51 -25.77
CA LEU A 66 13.83 4.70 -24.68
C LEU A 66 13.91 3.47 -23.77
N PRO A 67 15.11 2.98 -23.42
CA PRO A 67 15.27 1.77 -22.61
C PRO A 67 14.52 1.79 -21.28
N ARG A 68 14.41 2.97 -20.64
CA ARG A 68 13.69 3.11 -19.37
C ARG A 68 12.17 3.05 -19.50
N ASN A 69 11.63 3.23 -20.70
CA ASN A 69 10.20 3.12 -20.97
C ASN A 69 9.81 1.75 -21.55
N GLN A 70 10.78 0.99 -22.08
CA GLN A 70 10.54 -0.36 -22.62
C GLN A 70 10.08 -1.36 -21.54
N VAL A 71 10.29 -1.06 -20.27
CA VAL A 71 9.76 -1.84 -19.15
C VAL A 71 8.25 -1.75 -19.04
N ILE A 72 7.62 -0.70 -19.61
CA ILE A 72 6.17 -0.50 -19.56
C ILE A 72 5.49 -1.45 -20.53
N ALA A 73 4.73 -2.38 -19.98
CA ALA A 73 4.01 -3.40 -20.75
C ALA A 73 3.06 -2.74 -21.76
N ASP A 74 3.09 -3.22 -23.00
CA ASP A 74 2.27 -2.75 -24.14
C ASP A 74 2.43 -1.27 -24.53
N LEU A 75 3.39 -0.52 -23.99
CA LEU A 75 3.61 0.88 -24.37
C LEU A 75 3.89 1.00 -25.88
N ALA A 76 4.65 0.06 -26.44
CA ALA A 76 4.97 0.05 -27.87
C ALA A 76 3.75 -0.13 -28.79
N LEU A 77 2.66 -0.70 -28.27
CA LEU A 77 1.38 -0.92 -28.96
C LEU A 77 0.38 0.24 -28.77
N ALA A 78 0.70 1.19 -27.90
CA ALA A 78 -0.16 2.34 -27.64
C ALA A 78 -0.20 3.32 -28.83
N PRO A 79 -1.29 4.08 -29.02
CA PRO A 79 -1.37 5.12 -30.02
C PRO A 79 -0.27 6.16 -29.83
N ARG A 80 0.37 6.57 -30.93
CA ARG A 80 1.45 7.57 -30.94
C ARG A 80 0.98 8.89 -31.51
N GLY A 81 1.43 9.98 -30.90
CA GLY A 81 1.28 11.33 -31.46
C GLY A 81 2.15 11.56 -32.70
N PRO A 82 2.03 12.74 -33.33
CA PRO A 82 2.82 13.12 -34.50
C PRO A 82 4.35 13.09 -34.24
N ASP A 83 4.75 13.25 -32.99
CA ASP A 83 6.13 13.22 -32.52
C ASP A 83 6.64 11.80 -32.20
N GLY A 84 5.82 10.77 -32.47
CA GLY A 84 6.15 9.36 -32.20
C GLY A 84 6.01 8.93 -30.75
N ARG A 85 5.65 9.83 -29.83
CA ARG A 85 5.52 9.57 -28.41
C ARG A 85 4.09 9.16 -28.04
N VAL A 86 3.96 8.46 -26.89
CA VAL A 86 2.69 8.02 -26.33
C VAL A 86 2.22 9.06 -25.29
N ALA A 87 1.09 9.73 -25.56
CA ALA A 87 0.52 10.72 -24.68
C ALA A 87 -0.45 10.12 -23.68
N PHE A 88 -0.46 10.65 -22.44
CA PHE A 88 -1.43 10.32 -21.40
C PHE A 88 -1.53 11.46 -20.38
N THR A 89 -2.50 11.38 -19.47
CA THR A 89 -2.70 12.42 -18.45
C THR A 89 -2.93 11.81 -17.08
N SER A 90 -2.60 12.55 -16.02
CA SER A 90 -2.99 12.18 -14.65
C SER A 90 -3.48 13.39 -13.85
N ASP A 91 -4.37 13.13 -12.89
CA ASP A 91 -4.73 14.12 -11.89
C ASP A 91 -3.59 14.36 -10.93
N VAL A 92 -3.44 15.61 -10.50
CA VAL A 92 -2.43 16.05 -9.53
C VAL A 92 -3.07 16.95 -8.49
N PHE A 93 -2.80 16.65 -7.23
CA PHE A 93 -3.08 17.51 -6.09
C PHE A 93 -1.77 17.90 -5.40
N ILE A 94 -1.58 19.20 -5.13
CA ILE A 94 -0.39 19.74 -4.47
C ILE A 94 -0.83 20.63 -3.32
N LEU A 95 -0.23 20.40 -2.15
CA LEU A 95 -0.38 21.21 -0.95
C LEU A 95 1.01 21.72 -0.56
N LYS A 96 1.27 23.04 -0.70
CA LYS A 96 2.61 23.59 -0.57
C LYS A 96 2.65 24.92 0.19
N PRO A 97 3.79 25.28 0.81
CA PRO A 97 4.01 26.64 1.31
C PRO A 97 3.77 27.67 0.20
N LYS A 98 3.07 28.77 0.51
CA LYS A 98 2.91 29.91 -0.44
C LYS A 98 4.27 30.52 -0.80
N ASP A 99 5.16 30.62 0.18
CA ASP A 99 6.56 30.97 -0.02
C ASP A 99 7.42 29.70 -0.01
N PRO A 100 7.90 29.20 -1.15
CA PRO A 100 8.72 28.00 -1.22
C PRO A 100 10.04 28.10 -0.44
N ALA A 101 10.58 29.31 -0.24
CA ALA A 101 11.82 29.53 0.50
C ALA A 101 11.69 29.19 2.01
N ARG A 102 10.45 29.20 2.53
CA ARG A 102 10.13 28.85 3.92
C ARG A 102 9.81 27.38 4.11
N GLY A 103 9.68 26.63 3.02
CA GLY A 103 9.54 25.17 3.04
C GLY A 103 10.86 24.45 3.33
N ASN A 104 10.79 23.17 3.65
CA ASN A 104 11.98 22.36 3.94
C ASN A 104 12.69 21.84 2.66
N GLY A 105 12.12 22.08 1.49
CA GLY A 105 12.66 21.65 0.20
C GLY A 105 12.37 20.18 -0.15
N VAL A 106 11.52 19.51 0.60
CA VAL A 106 11.08 18.14 0.31
C VAL A 106 9.71 18.13 -0.34
N VAL A 107 9.59 17.47 -1.48
CA VAL A 107 8.30 17.11 -2.08
C VAL A 107 7.97 15.67 -1.64
N PHE A 108 6.85 15.50 -0.95
CA PHE A 108 6.44 14.23 -0.38
C PHE A 108 5.23 13.68 -1.13
N PHE A 109 5.46 12.65 -1.91
CA PHE A 109 4.48 12.03 -2.78
C PHE A 109 3.64 11.01 -2.03
N ASP A 110 2.33 11.19 -2.01
CA ASP A 110 1.36 10.13 -1.79
C ASP A 110 1.14 9.40 -3.11
N VAL A 111 1.63 8.19 -3.24
CA VAL A 111 1.22 7.30 -4.33
C VAL A 111 -0.15 6.77 -3.93
N VAL A 112 -1.18 7.51 -4.37
CA VAL A 112 -2.54 7.42 -3.82
C VAL A 112 -3.16 6.02 -3.90
N ASN A 113 -3.57 5.48 -2.76
CA ASN A 113 -4.26 4.20 -2.69
C ASN A 113 -5.70 4.36 -3.17
N ARG A 114 -6.05 3.78 -4.33
CA ARG A 114 -7.36 3.91 -4.98
C ARG A 114 -7.79 5.36 -5.19
N GLY A 115 -6.85 6.22 -5.57
CA GLY A 115 -7.11 7.62 -5.84
C GLY A 115 -7.33 8.52 -4.62
N ARG A 116 -7.04 8.04 -3.40
CA ARG A 116 -7.34 8.75 -2.15
C ARG A 116 -6.08 9.27 -1.47
N PHE A 117 -6.08 10.55 -1.10
CA PHE A 117 -5.00 11.21 -0.38
C PHE A 117 -4.96 10.81 1.10
N ARG A 118 -3.77 10.43 1.62
CA ARG A 118 -3.62 9.84 2.96
C ARG A 118 -2.48 10.42 3.81
N LEU A 119 -1.57 11.22 3.28
CA LEU A 119 -0.40 11.71 4.05
C LEU A 119 -0.80 12.41 5.36
N LEU A 120 -1.79 13.31 5.32
CA LEU A 120 -2.23 14.03 6.52
C LEU A 120 -2.86 13.10 7.55
N SER A 121 -3.74 12.20 7.13
CA SER A 121 -4.37 11.25 8.07
C SER A 121 -3.40 10.20 8.62
N THR A 122 -2.28 9.95 7.95
CA THR A 122 -1.26 9.01 8.43
C THR A 122 -0.27 9.67 9.38
N PHE A 123 0.21 10.86 9.06
CA PHE A 123 1.35 11.46 9.77
C PHE A 123 1.01 12.70 10.59
N SER A 124 -0.19 13.26 10.47
CA SER A 124 -0.63 14.46 11.21
C SER A 124 -1.89 14.25 12.05
N ASP A 125 -2.24 13.01 12.37
CA ASP A 125 -3.44 12.68 13.17
C ASP A 125 -4.72 13.38 12.67
N ALA A 126 -4.87 13.45 11.36
CA ALA A 126 -5.94 14.18 10.70
C ALA A 126 -7.12 13.27 10.35
N VAL A 127 -8.31 13.85 10.28
CA VAL A 127 -9.46 13.21 9.65
C VAL A 127 -9.17 13.06 8.16
N ALA A 128 -9.35 11.84 7.62
CA ALA A 128 -9.05 11.56 6.22
C ALA A 128 -9.95 12.37 5.27
N ALA A 129 -9.34 13.06 4.31
CA ALA A 129 -10.03 13.83 3.28
C ALA A 129 -9.22 13.79 1.99
N ASP A 130 -9.91 13.59 0.86
CA ASP A 130 -9.26 13.62 -0.47
C ASP A 130 -9.01 15.06 -0.94
N ASP A 131 -9.83 16.02 -0.48
CA ASP A 131 -9.64 17.48 -0.61
C ASP A 131 -9.73 18.14 0.78
N PRO A 132 -8.61 18.34 1.49
CA PRO A 132 -8.62 18.94 2.83
C PRO A 132 -9.11 20.39 2.80
N THR A 133 -10.16 20.71 3.54
CA THR A 133 -10.79 22.04 3.61
C THR A 133 -11.03 22.52 5.04
N GLU A 134 -11.29 21.60 5.96
CA GLU A 134 -11.62 21.91 7.36
C GLU A 134 -10.41 21.70 8.27
N ARG A 135 -10.40 22.38 9.44
CA ARG A 135 -9.28 22.25 10.38
C ARG A 135 -8.99 20.81 10.78
N ALA A 136 -10.02 19.98 10.95
CA ALA A 136 -9.88 18.57 11.30
C ALA A 136 -9.15 17.74 10.22
N HIS A 137 -9.19 18.15 8.96
CA HIS A 137 -8.48 17.50 7.86
C HIS A 137 -6.96 17.71 7.89
N PHE A 138 -6.46 18.58 8.78
CA PHE A 138 -5.04 18.86 8.95
C PHE A 138 -4.48 18.28 10.28
N GLY A 139 -5.33 17.84 11.20
CA GLY A 139 -4.94 17.25 12.47
C GLY A 139 -4.02 18.16 13.30
N ASP A 140 -2.86 17.66 13.75
CA ASP A 140 -1.82 18.47 14.38
C ASP A 140 -1.00 19.31 13.36
N ALA A 141 -1.23 19.10 12.09
CA ALA A 141 -0.54 19.76 10.96
C ALA A 141 1.00 19.60 10.99
N SER A 142 1.51 18.56 11.61
CA SER A 142 2.96 18.32 11.79
C SER A 142 3.74 18.39 10.48
N LEU A 143 3.22 17.81 9.39
CA LEU A 143 3.88 17.88 8.07
C LEU A 143 3.93 19.31 7.53
N LEU A 144 2.90 20.13 7.75
CA LEU A 144 2.85 21.51 7.30
C LEU A 144 3.76 22.41 8.16
N HIS A 145 3.77 22.20 9.48
CA HIS A 145 4.69 22.86 10.39
C HIS A 145 6.15 22.53 10.10
N ALA A 146 6.43 21.32 9.59
CA ALA A 146 7.75 20.92 9.13
C ALA A 146 8.13 21.43 7.74
N GLY A 147 7.21 22.08 7.00
CA GLY A 147 7.48 22.73 5.73
C GLY A 147 7.48 21.83 4.50
N TYR A 148 6.86 20.65 4.55
CA TYR A 148 6.76 19.76 3.39
C TYR A 148 5.82 20.32 2.32
N THR A 149 6.18 20.08 1.03
CA THR A 149 5.21 20.10 -0.06
C THR A 149 4.64 18.70 -0.22
N LEU A 150 3.32 18.53 -0.05
CA LEU A 150 2.64 17.26 -0.20
C LEU A 150 2.04 17.16 -1.60
N VAL A 151 2.21 16.01 -2.24
CA VAL A 151 1.80 15.77 -3.62
C VAL A 151 1.03 14.47 -3.71
N ALA A 152 -0.16 14.50 -4.33
CA ALA A 152 -0.85 13.28 -4.75
C ALA A 152 -0.90 13.23 -6.28
N VAL A 153 -0.57 12.10 -6.87
CA VAL A 153 -0.52 11.90 -8.32
C VAL A 153 -1.31 10.66 -8.73
N GLY A 154 -2.12 10.79 -9.77
CA GLY A 154 -2.88 9.69 -10.33
C GLY A 154 -1.97 8.68 -11.03
N TRP A 155 -1.99 7.44 -10.57
CA TRP A 155 -1.23 6.34 -11.16
C TRP A 155 -2.12 5.16 -11.58
N GLN A 156 -3.31 5.05 -10.99
CA GLN A 156 -4.25 3.98 -11.18
C GLN A 156 -5.36 4.40 -12.16
N PHE A 157 -5.64 3.57 -13.19
CA PHE A 157 -6.59 3.90 -14.24
C PHE A 157 -8.05 3.50 -13.91
N ASP A 158 -8.24 2.56 -13.01
CA ASP A 158 -9.53 1.93 -12.71
C ASP A 158 -10.27 2.56 -11.52
N VAL A 159 -9.85 3.76 -11.10
CA VAL A 159 -10.54 4.53 -10.05
C VAL A 159 -11.74 5.30 -10.60
N PRO A 160 -12.76 5.62 -9.76
CA PRO A 160 -13.84 6.55 -10.11
C PRO A 160 -13.30 7.92 -10.55
N GLU A 161 -14.03 8.59 -11.45
CA GLU A 161 -13.62 9.91 -12.00
C GLU A 161 -13.50 11.02 -10.95
N ALA A 162 -14.20 10.88 -9.82
CA ALA A 162 -14.12 11.83 -8.72
C ALA A 162 -12.83 11.71 -7.88
N LEU A 163 -12.02 10.68 -8.14
CA LEU A 163 -10.79 10.38 -7.41
C LEU A 163 -9.56 10.60 -8.30
N ILE A 164 -8.39 10.71 -7.67
CA ILE A 164 -7.13 10.99 -8.34
C ILE A 164 -6.69 9.78 -9.16
N GLY A 165 -6.77 9.87 -10.47
CA GLY A 165 -6.51 8.79 -11.41
C GLY A 165 -5.61 9.17 -12.58
N VAL A 166 -5.25 8.15 -13.39
CA VAL A 166 -4.53 8.30 -14.64
C VAL A 166 -5.42 7.92 -15.81
N GLN A 167 -5.37 8.69 -16.90
CA GLN A 167 -6.00 8.36 -18.17
C GLN A 167 -4.97 7.65 -19.05
N ALA A 168 -4.93 6.32 -18.94
CA ALA A 168 -3.97 5.49 -19.65
C ALA A 168 -4.44 5.20 -21.07
N PRO A 169 -3.54 5.19 -22.08
CA PRO A 169 -3.88 4.87 -23.46
C PRO A 169 -4.25 3.38 -23.60
N ILE A 170 -5.11 3.09 -24.59
CA ILE A 170 -5.54 1.75 -24.94
C ILE A 170 -4.68 1.25 -26.11
N PRO A 171 -3.89 0.17 -25.94
CA PRO A 171 -3.07 -0.40 -27.01
C PRO A 171 -3.93 -1.16 -28.02
N THR A 172 -3.43 -1.28 -29.24
CA THR A 172 -4.03 -2.11 -30.29
C THR A 172 -2.96 -3.01 -30.89
N ASP A 173 -3.35 -4.21 -31.30
CA ASP A 173 -2.49 -5.10 -32.08
C ASP A 173 -2.91 -5.04 -33.55
N ASN A 174 -2.07 -4.44 -34.40
CA ASN A 174 -2.35 -4.22 -35.82
C ASN A 174 -3.74 -3.58 -36.05
N GLY A 175 -4.12 -2.59 -35.23
CA GLY A 175 -5.40 -1.88 -35.28
C GLY A 175 -6.60 -2.67 -34.72
N LYS A 176 -6.37 -3.87 -34.18
CA LYS A 176 -7.41 -4.67 -33.52
C LYS A 176 -7.35 -4.53 -32.01
N PRO A 177 -8.50 -4.67 -31.30
CA PRO A 177 -8.53 -4.74 -29.85
C PRO A 177 -7.61 -5.86 -29.31
N VAL A 178 -6.79 -5.53 -28.32
CA VAL A 178 -6.08 -6.56 -27.55
C VAL A 178 -7.07 -7.31 -26.69
N ARG A 179 -7.09 -8.64 -26.79
CA ARG A 179 -7.97 -9.53 -26.04
C ARG A 179 -7.18 -10.46 -25.14
N GLY A 180 -7.82 -10.92 -24.06
CA GLY A 180 -7.22 -11.87 -23.14
C GLY A 180 -8.21 -12.43 -22.13
N TRP A 181 -7.84 -13.62 -21.62
CA TRP A 181 -8.61 -14.28 -20.58
C TRP A 181 -8.21 -13.75 -19.20
N LEU A 182 -9.22 -13.48 -18.37
CA LEU A 182 -9.10 -13.01 -17.01
C LEU A 182 -9.77 -13.99 -16.04
N ARG A 183 -9.33 -13.91 -14.79
CA ARG A 183 -9.90 -14.66 -13.69
C ARG A 183 -10.03 -13.74 -12.48
N GLU A 184 -11.28 -13.54 -12.05
CA GLU A 184 -11.61 -12.76 -10.86
C GLU A 184 -12.35 -13.63 -9.85
N TRP A 185 -12.16 -13.36 -8.57
CA TRP A 185 -12.85 -14.07 -7.52
C TRP A 185 -13.49 -13.13 -6.51
N PHE A 186 -14.56 -13.61 -5.88
CA PHE A 186 -15.30 -12.86 -4.87
C PHE A 186 -15.88 -13.81 -3.82
N VAL A 187 -16.14 -13.27 -2.62
CA VAL A 187 -16.71 -14.00 -1.48
C VAL A 187 -17.87 -13.21 -0.93
N PRO A 188 -19.12 -13.65 -1.16
CA PRO A 188 -20.28 -13.00 -0.57
C PRO A 188 -20.30 -13.14 0.96
N ASP A 189 -20.68 -12.08 1.68
CA ASP A 189 -20.91 -12.12 3.12
C ASP A 189 -22.38 -12.40 3.48
N GLN A 190 -23.24 -12.38 2.49
CA GLN A 190 -24.69 -12.64 2.61
C GLN A 190 -25.19 -13.44 1.42
N ALA A 191 -26.27 -14.20 1.63
CA ALA A 191 -26.95 -14.86 0.53
C ALA A 191 -27.58 -13.81 -0.40
N ALA A 192 -27.38 -13.95 -1.70
CA ALA A 192 -27.90 -13.02 -2.69
C ALA A 192 -28.18 -13.73 -4.03
N PRO A 193 -29.24 -13.38 -4.76
CA PRO A 193 -29.50 -13.95 -6.07
C PRO A 193 -28.50 -13.47 -7.13
N SER A 194 -27.95 -12.26 -6.97
CA SER A 194 -26.94 -11.68 -7.83
C SER A 194 -25.83 -11.02 -7.00
N PHE A 195 -24.64 -10.93 -7.58
CA PHE A 195 -23.47 -10.34 -6.94
C PHE A 195 -22.80 -9.35 -7.89
N HIS A 196 -22.47 -8.17 -7.36
CA HIS A 196 -21.65 -7.17 -8.06
C HIS A 196 -20.17 -7.60 -7.95
N TRP A 197 -19.64 -8.21 -8.99
CA TRP A 197 -18.34 -8.84 -8.97
C TRP A 197 -17.19 -7.93 -9.44
N THR A 198 -17.50 -6.91 -10.26
CA THR A 198 -16.53 -5.91 -10.70
C THR A 198 -16.38 -4.81 -9.65
N GLY A 199 -15.23 -4.17 -9.61
CA GLY A 199 -15.06 -2.95 -8.83
C GLY A 199 -15.13 -3.15 -7.33
N GLY A 200 -14.70 -4.28 -6.81
CA GLY A 200 -14.44 -4.42 -5.38
C GLY A 200 -13.62 -3.23 -4.89
N ASN A 201 -14.03 -2.59 -3.76
CA ASN A 201 -13.46 -1.34 -3.25
C ASN A 201 -13.68 -0.09 -4.14
N ALA A 202 -14.82 -0.02 -4.84
CA ALA A 202 -15.25 1.13 -5.65
C ALA A 202 -14.31 1.48 -6.82
N THR A 203 -13.72 0.49 -7.47
CA THR A 203 -12.93 0.66 -8.70
C THR A 203 -13.64 0.06 -9.91
N LYS A 204 -13.20 0.44 -11.11
CA LYS A 204 -13.67 -0.15 -12.36
C LYS A 204 -12.95 -1.48 -12.59
N GLY A 205 -13.65 -2.53 -13.02
CA GLY A 205 -13.05 -3.80 -13.42
C GLY A 205 -13.03 -3.95 -14.95
N TYR A 206 -12.34 -4.98 -15.43
CA TYR A 206 -12.49 -5.41 -16.82
C TYR A 206 -13.82 -6.09 -17.03
N LEU A 207 -14.44 -5.84 -18.17
CA LEU A 207 -15.75 -6.39 -18.49
C LEU A 207 -15.65 -7.52 -19.53
N PRO A 208 -16.55 -8.52 -19.50
CA PRO A 208 -16.60 -9.56 -20.50
C PRO A 208 -16.94 -9.00 -21.88
N VAL A 209 -16.30 -9.54 -22.91
CA VAL A 209 -16.54 -9.15 -24.31
C VAL A 209 -17.92 -9.60 -24.79
N ASP A 210 -18.36 -10.78 -24.37
CA ASP A 210 -19.61 -11.41 -24.75
C ASP A 210 -20.27 -12.00 -23.50
N LEU A 211 -21.46 -11.53 -23.15
CA LEU A 211 -22.17 -11.97 -21.94
C LEU A 211 -22.71 -13.40 -22.06
N ASP A 212 -22.91 -13.90 -23.28
CA ASP A 212 -23.50 -15.20 -23.55
C ASP A 212 -22.50 -16.28 -23.93
N ASN A 213 -21.19 -15.95 -23.96
CA ASN A 213 -20.14 -16.89 -24.35
C ASN A 213 -20.21 -18.19 -23.53
N PRO A 214 -20.37 -19.36 -24.20
CA PRO A 214 -20.50 -20.65 -23.52
C PRO A 214 -19.21 -21.16 -22.88
N GLU A 215 -18.06 -20.62 -23.25
CA GLU A 215 -16.75 -21.03 -22.70
C GLU A 215 -16.43 -20.37 -21.37
N TYR A 216 -17.16 -19.33 -20.97
CA TYR A 216 -16.94 -18.67 -19.68
C TYR A 216 -17.30 -19.61 -18.53
N ARG A 217 -16.56 -19.51 -17.47
CA ARG A 217 -16.63 -20.44 -16.34
C ARG A 217 -16.84 -19.72 -15.03
N LEU A 218 -17.78 -20.22 -14.24
CA LEU A 218 -17.97 -19.86 -12.85
C LEU A 218 -17.75 -21.10 -12.00
N THR A 219 -16.85 -21.00 -11.01
CA THR A 219 -16.60 -22.05 -10.04
C THR A 219 -16.94 -21.61 -8.63
N ALA A 220 -17.21 -22.56 -7.73
CA ALA A 220 -17.41 -22.33 -6.31
C ALA A 220 -16.55 -23.30 -5.50
N ARG A 221 -16.03 -22.84 -4.35
CA ARG A 221 -15.27 -23.66 -3.41
C ARG A 221 -15.38 -23.13 -1.98
N GLU A 222 -15.16 -24.00 -0.99
CA GLU A 222 -15.05 -23.59 0.40
C GLU A 222 -13.63 -23.04 0.67
N GLY A 223 -13.56 -21.73 0.95
CA GLY A 223 -12.29 -21.04 1.12
C GLY A 223 -11.45 -21.02 -0.16
N MET A 224 -10.18 -20.62 -0.04
CA MET A 224 -9.31 -20.38 -1.21
C MET A 224 -8.64 -21.64 -1.79
N PHE A 225 -8.65 -22.77 -1.07
CA PHE A 225 -7.79 -23.91 -1.36
C PHE A 225 -8.52 -25.25 -1.54
N ALA A 226 -9.81 -25.28 -1.26
CA ALA A 226 -10.63 -26.44 -1.57
C ALA A 226 -10.75 -26.64 -3.11
N ALA A 227 -11.06 -27.86 -3.51
CA ALA A 227 -11.29 -28.17 -4.94
C ALA A 227 -12.40 -27.30 -5.52
N ARG A 228 -12.16 -26.77 -6.72
CA ARG A 228 -13.14 -25.98 -7.45
C ARG A 228 -14.27 -26.86 -8.00
N ARG A 229 -15.49 -26.52 -7.69
CA ARG A 229 -16.69 -27.12 -8.31
C ARG A 229 -17.15 -26.22 -9.44
N LEU A 230 -17.09 -26.70 -10.68
CA LEU A 230 -17.60 -25.98 -11.84
C LEU A 230 -19.15 -25.90 -11.76
N LEU A 231 -19.70 -24.69 -11.91
CA LEU A 231 -21.13 -24.46 -12.02
C LEU A 231 -21.56 -24.55 -13.48
N PRO A 232 -22.68 -25.24 -13.80
CA PRO A 232 -23.16 -25.33 -15.17
C PRO A 232 -23.36 -23.94 -15.80
N ARG A 233 -22.90 -23.74 -17.04
CA ARG A 233 -23.00 -22.42 -17.71
C ARG A 233 -24.47 -21.92 -17.79
N ALA A 234 -25.43 -22.81 -17.96
CA ALA A 234 -26.85 -22.49 -18.02
C ALA A 234 -27.42 -22.04 -16.67
N SER A 235 -26.75 -22.29 -15.54
CA SER A 235 -27.24 -21.93 -14.20
C SER A 235 -26.86 -20.49 -13.78
N TRP A 236 -26.10 -19.76 -14.58
CA TRP A 236 -25.71 -18.41 -14.25
C TRP A 236 -25.61 -17.51 -15.50
N ARG A 237 -25.77 -16.21 -15.30
CA ARG A 237 -25.75 -15.22 -16.39
C ARG A 237 -25.26 -13.86 -15.87
N PHE A 238 -24.69 -13.05 -16.76
CA PHE A 238 -24.34 -11.68 -16.45
C PHE A 238 -25.59 -10.80 -16.38
N GLY A 239 -25.82 -10.20 -15.24
CA GLY A 239 -26.96 -9.34 -15.00
C GLY A 239 -27.47 -9.41 -13.57
N ARG A 240 -28.54 -8.69 -13.33
CA ARG A 240 -29.23 -8.61 -12.04
C ARG A 240 -30.74 -8.42 -12.22
N THR A 241 -31.51 -8.71 -11.19
CA THR A 241 -32.95 -8.39 -11.15
C THR A 241 -33.13 -6.97 -10.63
N VAL A 242 -33.84 -6.15 -11.41
CA VAL A 242 -34.27 -4.79 -11.06
C VAL A 242 -35.77 -4.75 -11.19
N ASP A 243 -36.47 -4.38 -10.13
CA ASP A 243 -37.94 -4.31 -10.08
C ASP A 243 -38.64 -5.59 -10.61
N GLY A 244 -38.11 -6.74 -10.19
CA GLY A 244 -38.64 -8.05 -10.56
C GLY A 244 -38.34 -8.53 -12.00
N ARG A 245 -37.58 -7.74 -12.78
CA ARG A 245 -37.18 -8.08 -14.16
C ARG A 245 -35.68 -8.29 -14.23
N PHE A 246 -35.25 -9.31 -14.97
CA PHE A 246 -33.84 -9.50 -15.27
C PHE A 246 -33.35 -8.45 -16.26
N VAL A 247 -32.21 -7.80 -15.91
CA VAL A 247 -31.51 -6.84 -16.76
C VAL A 247 -30.11 -7.33 -16.96
N ALA A 248 -29.65 -7.47 -18.20
CA ALA A 248 -28.28 -7.79 -18.53
C ALA A 248 -27.33 -6.65 -18.06
N ASP A 249 -26.33 -6.97 -17.27
CA ASP A 249 -25.36 -6.02 -16.72
C ASP A 249 -24.01 -6.73 -16.56
N PRO A 250 -22.97 -6.32 -17.29
CA PRO A 250 -21.67 -6.99 -17.24
C PRO A 250 -21.00 -6.92 -15.86
N ASN A 251 -21.42 -6.01 -14.99
CA ASN A 251 -20.87 -5.86 -13.64
C ASN A 251 -21.48 -6.82 -12.62
N TYR A 252 -22.54 -7.51 -12.98
CA TYR A 252 -23.23 -8.43 -12.07
C TYR A 252 -23.26 -9.84 -12.64
N VAL A 253 -23.25 -10.82 -11.74
CA VAL A 253 -23.56 -12.22 -12.06
C VAL A 253 -24.75 -12.63 -11.21
N THR A 254 -25.77 -13.23 -11.86
CA THR A 254 -26.92 -13.90 -11.23
C THR A 254 -26.69 -15.40 -11.28
N LEU A 255 -26.99 -16.10 -10.20
CA LEU A 255 -26.84 -17.55 -10.07
C LEU A 255 -28.19 -18.15 -9.67
N ASP A 256 -28.63 -19.19 -10.37
CA ASP A 256 -29.79 -19.97 -10.00
C ASP A 256 -29.59 -20.64 -8.64
N GLY A 257 -30.52 -20.43 -7.71
CA GLY A 257 -30.36 -20.82 -6.31
C GLY A 257 -29.56 -19.82 -5.46
N GLY A 258 -28.98 -18.80 -6.07
CA GLY A 258 -28.26 -17.72 -5.40
C GLY A 258 -26.84 -18.06 -4.96
N PHE A 259 -26.11 -17.04 -4.53
CA PHE A 259 -24.78 -17.12 -3.96
C PHE A 259 -24.87 -17.40 -2.47
N ALA A 260 -24.06 -18.34 -1.98
CA ALA A 260 -23.99 -18.68 -0.56
C ALA A 260 -22.90 -17.86 0.16
N PRO A 261 -23.15 -17.42 1.41
CA PRO A 261 -22.17 -16.70 2.21
C PRO A 261 -20.89 -17.52 2.44
N GLY A 262 -19.73 -16.89 2.34
CA GLY A 262 -18.45 -17.48 2.64
C GLY A 262 -17.87 -18.41 1.58
N LEU A 263 -18.61 -18.81 0.56
CA LEU A 263 -18.04 -19.54 -0.56
C LEU A 263 -17.20 -18.58 -1.43
N THR A 264 -16.07 -19.07 -1.87
CA THR A 264 -15.25 -18.38 -2.88
C THR A 264 -15.76 -18.75 -4.27
N TYR A 265 -16.26 -17.78 -4.98
CA TYR A 265 -16.63 -17.88 -6.40
C TYR A 265 -15.49 -17.33 -7.25
N GLU A 266 -15.22 -17.99 -8.38
CA GLU A 266 -14.19 -17.58 -9.32
C GLU A 266 -14.77 -17.57 -10.73
N LEU A 267 -14.73 -16.40 -11.39
CA LEU A 267 -15.25 -16.16 -12.73
C LEU A 267 -14.06 -16.03 -13.70
N ALA A 268 -14.07 -16.86 -14.74
CA ALA A 268 -13.11 -16.80 -15.85
C ALA A 268 -13.84 -16.37 -17.12
N PHE A 269 -13.32 -15.32 -17.79
CA PHE A 269 -13.94 -14.68 -18.95
C PHE A 269 -12.90 -14.01 -19.84
N GLU A 270 -13.24 -13.79 -21.12
CA GLU A 270 -12.43 -13.00 -22.04
C GLU A 270 -12.82 -11.52 -21.92
N SER A 271 -11.82 -10.65 -21.86
CA SER A 271 -11.97 -9.19 -21.91
C SER A 271 -11.14 -8.60 -23.04
N GLN A 272 -11.28 -7.29 -23.28
CA GLN A 272 -10.55 -6.56 -24.33
C GLN A 272 -10.18 -5.15 -23.88
N ASN A 273 -9.30 -4.51 -24.68
CA ASN A 273 -8.90 -3.11 -24.49
C ASN A 273 -8.23 -2.84 -23.13
N PRO A 274 -7.23 -3.61 -22.70
CA PRO A 274 -6.51 -3.33 -21.47
C PRO A 274 -5.79 -1.99 -21.57
N PRO A 275 -5.97 -1.03 -20.65
CA PRO A 275 -5.15 0.17 -20.61
C PRO A 275 -3.67 -0.16 -20.34
N VAL A 276 -2.77 0.65 -20.85
CA VAL A 276 -1.33 0.57 -20.56
C VAL A 276 -1.10 1.04 -19.11
N ALA A 277 -1.33 0.17 -18.14
CA ALA A 277 -1.34 0.51 -16.72
C ALA A 277 0.00 1.07 -16.21
N GLY A 278 1.11 0.58 -16.75
CA GLY A 278 2.47 0.99 -16.36
C GLY A 278 2.78 2.48 -16.59
N VAL A 279 2.00 3.21 -17.42
CA VAL A 279 2.18 4.67 -17.57
C VAL A 279 1.89 5.41 -16.25
N GLY A 280 1.11 4.81 -15.35
CA GLY A 280 0.87 5.38 -14.02
C GLY A 280 2.15 5.40 -13.16
N LEU A 281 3.03 4.42 -13.30
CA LEU A 281 4.33 4.40 -12.61
C LEU A 281 5.27 5.47 -13.20
N ALA A 282 5.22 5.67 -14.53
CA ALA A 282 5.92 6.75 -15.20
C ALA A 282 5.38 8.12 -14.78
N ALA A 283 4.06 8.30 -14.60
CA ALA A 283 3.48 9.55 -14.10
C ALA A 283 4.09 9.97 -12.75
N VAL A 284 4.24 9.00 -11.83
CA VAL A 284 4.87 9.24 -10.51
C VAL A 284 6.33 9.67 -10.68
N ARG A 285 7.11 8.96 -11.51
CA ARG A 285 8.50 9.26 -11.84
C ARG A 285 8.65 10.67 -12.41
N ASP A 286 7.88 10.97 -13.46
CA ASP A 286 8.11 12.13 -14.32
C ASP A 286 7.62 13.43 -13.66
N LEU A 287 6.53 13.37 -12.88
CA LEU A 287 6.13 14.51 -12.05
C LEU A 287 7.21 14.83 -11.00
N ALA A 288 7.75 13.82 -10.33
CA ALA A 288 8.79 14.03 -9.33
C ALA A 288 10.10 14.52 -9.98
N ALA A 289 10.46 14.03 -11.16
CA ALA A 289 11.59 14.55 -11.94
C ALA A 289 11.40 16.02 -12.31
N ALA A 290 10.23 16.41 -12.77
CA ALA A 290 9.90 17.80 -13.10
C ALA A 290 10.00 18.72 -11.86
N MET A 291 9.47 18.29 -10.71
CA MET A 291 9.57 19.05 -9.45
C MET A 291 11.01 19.24 -8.98
N LYS A 292 11.89 18.26 -9.23
CA LYS A 292 13.31 18.35 -8.84
C LYS A 292 14.18 19.11 -9.84
N TYR A 293 13.92 18.93 -11.12
CA TYR A 293 14.90 19.31 -12.16
C TYR A 293 14.40 20.32 -13.18
N GLN A 294 13.08 20.59 -13.27
CA GLN A 294 12.56 21.57 -14.22
C GLN A 294 12.57 22.97 -13.60
N PRO A 295 13.35 23.92 -14.14
CA PRO A 295 13.37 25.29 -13.66
C PRO A 295 11.98 25.93 -13.74
N GLY A 296 11.59 26.66 -12.69
CA GLY A 296 10.32 27.39 -12.67
C GLY A 296 9.07 26.52 -12.48
N PHE A 297 9.22 25.24 -12.15
CA PHE A 297 8.06 24.41 -11.83
C PHE A 297 7.29 24.98 -10.63
N VAL A 298 5.95 24.84 -10.65
CA VAL A 298 5.04 25.49 -9.68
C VAL A 298 5.29 25.07 -8.22
N ALA A 299 5.85 23.90 -8.01
CA ALA A 299 6.18 23.34 -6.70
C ALA A 299 7.56 22.69 -6.72
N PRO A 300 8.66 23.49 -6.68
CA PRO A 300 10.02 22.94 -6.75
C PRO A 300 10.42 22.25 -5.46
N GLY A 301 11.21 21.18 -5.59
CA GLY A 301 11.80 20.45 -4.48
C GLY A 301 13.24 20.07 -4.73
N ARG A 302 14.05 19.99 -3.65
CA ARG A 302 15.43 19.50 -3.72
C ARG A 302 15.49 17.98 -3.51
N LEU A 303 14.59 17.46 -2.70
CA LEU A 303 14.46 16.04 -2.38
C LEU A 303 13.02 15.59 -2.67
N ALA A 304 12.87 14.35 -3.11
CA ALA A 304 11.56 13.74 -3.30
C ALA A 304 11.45 12.45 -2.46
N TYR A 305 10.38 12.37 -1.68
CA TYR A 305 10.01 11.18 -0.92
C TYR A 305 8.75 10.57 -1.50
N MET A 306 8.61 9.26 -1.39
CA MET A 306 7.38 8.57 -1.76
C MET A 306 6.83 7.76 -0.59
N TYR A 307 5.51 7.82 -0.43
CA TYR A 307 4.73 7.05 0.53
C TYR A 307 3.73 6.17 -0.20
N GLY A 308 3.56 4.96 0.29
CA GLY A 308 2.53 4.06 -0.19
C GLY A 308 2.09 3.09 0.89
N VAL A 309 0.78 2.85 0.96
CA VAL A 309 0.15 1.97 1.95
C VAL A 309 -0.59 0.83 1.26
N SER A 310 -0.44 -0.39 1.76
CA SER A 310 -1.20 -1.55 1.27
C SER A 310 -0.93 -1.82 -0.22
N GLN A 311 -1.94 -1.63 -1.06
CA GLN A 311 -1.79 -1.71 -2.52
C GLN A 311 -0.62 -0.83 -2.99
N THR A 312 -0.56 0.42 -2.55
CA THR A 312 0.50 1.33 -3.00
C THR A 312 1.83 1.11 -2.28
N GLY A 313 1.85 0.47 -1.12
CA GLY A 313 3.07 -0.10 -0.58
C GLY A 313 3.71 -1.13 -1.54
N ARG A 314 2.91 -1.95 -2.22
CA ARG A 314 3.37 -2.84 -3.30
C ARG A 314 3.71 -2.09 -4.58
N THR A 315 2.98 -1.00 -4.88
CA THR A 315 3.32 -0.12 -6.01
C THR A 315 4.70 0.49 -5.84
N LEU A 316 5.06 0.96 -4.64
CA LEU A 316 6.40 1.47 -4.37
C LEU A 316 7.47 0.39 -4.58
N ARG A 317 7.20 -0.85 -4.16
CA ARG A 317 8.11 -1.96 -4.44
C ARG A 317 8.32 -2.19 -5.93
N GLN A 318 7.25 -2.10 -6.73
CA GLN A 318 7.34 -2.23 -8.18
C GLN A 318 8.04 -1.03 -8.83
N ILE A 319 7.77 0.21 -8.40
CA ILE A 319 8.51 1.42 -8.81
C ILE A 319 10.02 1.23 -8.59
N ILE A 320 10.42 0.73 -7.43
CA ILE A 320 11.83 0.45 -7.12
C ILE A 320 12.38 -0.66 -8.02
N TYR A 321 11.69 -1.79 -8.11
CA TYR A 321 12.15 -2.96 -8.84
C TYR A 321 12.29 -2.73 -10.36
N GLU A 322 11.37 -1.99 -10.96
CA GLU A 322 11.37 -1.70 -12.39
C GLU A 322 12.19 -0.46 -12.77
N GLY A 323 12.79 0.22 -11.76
CA GLY A 323 13.73 1.31 -11.99
C GLY A 323 13.09 2.69 -12.21
N PHE A 324 11.80 2.86 -11.88
CA PHE A 324 11.12 4.17 -11.94
C PHE A 324 11.58 5.18 -10.86
N THR A 325 12.55 4.82 -10.03
CA THR A 325 13.26 5.76 -9.15
C THR A 325 14.30 6.59 -9.88
N ILE A 326 14.52 6.32 -11.16
CA ILE A 326 15.48 6.99 -12.04
C ILE A 326 14.72 7.51 -13.27
N ASP A 327 14.95 8.78 -13.66
CA ASP A 327 14.33 9.37 -14.83
C ASP A 327 14.97 8.92 -16.16
N GLU A 328 14.41 9.37 -17.28
CA GLU A 328 14.92 9.03 -18.61
C GLU A 328 16.35 9.54 -18.86
N GLN A 329 16.79 10.58 -18.14
CA GLN A 329 18.15 11.13 -18.22
C GLN A 329 19.13 10.40 -17.28
N GLY A 330 18.67 9.36 -16.53
CA GLY A 330 19.51 8.61 -15.60
C GLY A 330 19.72 9.30 -14.25
N ARG A 331 18.93 10.32 -13.92
CA ARG A 331 19.04 11.06 -12.65
C ARG A 331 18.17 10.43 -11.56
N LYS A 332 18.63 10.53 -10.33
CA LYS A 332 17.90 10.04 -9.15
C LYS A 332 16.63 10.87 -8.91
N VAL A 333 15.47 10.26 -9.04
CA VAL A 333 14.18 10.93 -8.79
C VAL A 333 13.82 10.92 -7.31
N PHE A 334 13.77 9.74 -6.69
CA PHE A 334 13.37 9.58 -5.28
C PHE A 334 14.55 9.37 -4.36
N ASP A 335 14.58 10.15 -3.27
CA ASP A 335 15.62 10.11 -2.25
C ASP A 335 15.23 9.20 -1.08
N ALA A 336 13.92 9.08 -0.80
CA ALA A 336 13.39 8.23 0.26
C ALA A 336 12.07 7.56 -0.13
N ALA A 337 11.78 6.42 0.51
CA ALA A 337 10.53 5.69 0.39
C ALA A 337 10.05 5.19 1.75
N PHE A 338 8.78 5.42 2.08
CA PHE A 338 8.10 4.82 3.23
C PHE A 338 7.05 3.82 2.72
N ILE A 339 7.32 2.53 2.88
CA ILE A 339 6.49 1.42 2.38
C ILE A 339 5.70 0.84 3.54
N LYS A 340 4.43 1.21 3.65
CA LYS A 340 3.54 0.73 4.71
C LYS A 340 2.72 -0.48 4.26
N THR A 341 2.69 -1.52 5.07
CA THR A 341 1.82 -2.71 4.95
C THR A 341 1.75 -3.29 3.53
N GLY A 342 2.89 -3.28 2.84
CA GLY A 342 3.00 -3.79 1.47
C GLY A 342 3.28 -5.29 1.38
N GLY A 343 3.73 -5.92 2.46
CA GLY A 343 4.22 -7.30 2.44
C GLY A 343 5.45 -7.48 1.53
N ALA A 344 5.88 -8.71 1.30
CA ALA A 344 7.06 -9.03 0.50
C ALA A 344 6.76 -9.34 -0.98
N SER A 345 5.53 -9.70 -1.31
CA SER A 345 5.14 -10.07 -2.67
C SER A 345 5.14 -8.89 -3.64
N MET A 346 5.50 -9.15 -4.89
CA MET A 346 5.33 -8.21 -5.99
C MET A 346 3.85 -8.09 -6.40
N ALA A 347 3.50 -6.97 -7.00
CA ALA A 347 2.16 -6.68 -7.48
C ALA A 347 2.06 -6.83 -9.02
N ARG A 348 0.83 -6.73 -9.55
CA ARG A 348 0.49 -6.86 -10.98
C ARG A 348 0.08 -5.51 -11.57
N PHE A 349 0.95 -4.51 -11.47
CA PHE A 349 0.60 -3.13 -11.86
C PHE A 349 1.22 -2.68 -13.18
N ASN A 350 2.08 -3.48 -13.77
CA ASN A 350 2.70 -3.21 -15.06
C ASN A 350 2.74 -4.49 -15.90
N GLU A 351 1.56 -4.92 -16.33
CA GLU A 351 1.40 -6.06 -17.23
C GLU A 351 0.14 -5.86 -18.08
N ARG A 352 0.02 -6.63 -19.16
CA ARG A 352 -1.21 -6.67 -19.95
C ARG A 352 -2.36 -7.19 -19.10
N PHE A 353 -3.51 -6.52 -19.11
CA PHE A 353 -4.63 -6.77 -18.21
C PHE A 353 -4.24 -6.70 -16.74
N ALA A 354 -3.47 -5.68 -16.36
CA ALA A 354 -3.07 -5.44 -14.97
C ALA A 354 -4.30 -5.41 -14.05
N LEU A 355 -4.34 -6.31 -13.10
CA LEU A 355 -5.43 -6.41 -12.11
C LEU A 355 -5.08 -5.57 -10.88
N VAL A 356 -5.11 -4.25 -11.04
CA VAL A 356 -4.62 -3.29 -10.05
C VAL A 356 -5.37 -3.38 -8.73
N ASN A 357 -6.65 -3.76 -8.80
CA ASN A 357 -7.50 -3.88 -7.61
C ASN A 357 -8.04 -5.30 -7.36
N SER A 358 -7.52 -6.31 -8.04
CA SER A 358 -7.96 -7.70 -7.85
C SER A 358 -7.65 -8.21 -6.45
N LEU A 359 -8.58 -8.99 -5.91
CA LEU A 359 -8.37 -9.75 -4.68
C LEU A 359 -7.35 -10.90 -4.85
N GLY A 360 -7.03 -11.30 -6.08
CA GLY A 360 -5.99 -12.29 -6.39
C GLY A 360 -4.63 -11.98 -5.78
N VAL A 361 -4.34 -10.70 -5.56
CA VAL A 361 -3.11 -10.23 -4.87
C VAL A 361 -2.94 -10.77 -3.44
N PHE A 362 -3.98 -11.27 -2.80
CA PHE A 362 -3.88 -11.86 -1.47
C PHE A 362 -3.54 -13.35 -1.50
N THR A 363 -3.47 -13.96 -2.67
CA THR A 363 -3.19 -15.39 -2.85
C THR A 363 -2.04 -15.66 -3.79
N GLU A 364 -1.70 -14.71 -4.64
CA GLU A 364 -0.63 -14.83 -5.62
C GLU A 364 0.63 -14.10 -5.13
N THR A 365 1.78 -14.71 -5.36
CA THR A 365 3.08 -14.16 -4.99
C THR A 365 4.08 -14.29 -6.13
N GLN A 366 5.08 -13.44 -6.15
CA GLN A 366 6.14 -13.42 -7.16
C GLN A 366 7.45 -12.94 -6.55
N PHE A 367 8.55 -13.61 -6.89
CA PHE A 367 9.90 -13.20 -6.59
C PHE A 367 10.30 -11.94 -7.43
N PRO A 368 11.14 -11.00 -6.91
CA PRO A 368 11.90 -11.05 -5.68
C PRO A 368 11.13 -10.52 -4.45
N PHE A 369 11.49 -11.01 -3.28
CA PHE A 369 10.87 -10.60 -2.01
C PHE A 369 11.70 -9.56 -1.24
N GLN A 370 13.02 -9.62 -1.34
CA GLN A 370 13.98 -8.78 -0.62
C GLN A 370 14.48 -7.62 -1.48
N TYR A 371 15.07 -6.60 -0.84
CA TYR A 371 15.74 -5.52 -1.55
C TYR A 371 17.08 -5.98 -2.15
N GLN A 372 17.88 -6.70 -1.37
CA GLN A 372 19.16 -7.25 -1.79
C GLN A 372 18.98 -8.42 -2.75
N MET A 373 20.05 -8.72 -3.49
CA MET A 373 20.10 -9.85 -4.39
C MET A 373 20.06 -11.17 -3.64
N THR A 374 19.06 -11.99 -3.87
CA THR A 374 18.89 -13.34 -3.33
C THR A 374 18.67 -14.35 -4.45
N VAL A 375 18.83 -15.62 -4.15
CA VAL A 375 18.56 -16.72 -5.09
C VAL A 375 17.22 -17.33 -4.74
N ASP A 376 16.34 -17.42 -5.72
CA ASP A 376 15.08 -18.17 -5.59
C ASP A 376 15.37 -19.67 -5.64
N PRO A 377 15.07 -20.44 -4.58
CA PRO A 377 15.38 -21.87 -4.55
C PRO A 377 14.54 -22.69 -5.52
N VAL A 378 13.41 -22.16 -6.01
CA VAL A 378 12.51 -22.87 -6.95
C VAL A 378 12.99 -22.73 -8.39
N THR A 379 13.37 -21.50 -8.80
CA THR A 379 13.74 -21.21 -10.20
C THR A 379 15.24 -21.10 -10.42
N GLY A 380 16.04 -20.99 -9.36
CA GLY A 380 17.47 -20.66 -9.43
C GLY A 380 17.76 -19.21 -9.84
N LYS A 381 16.73 -18.39 -10.08
CA LYS A 381 16.89 -17.01 -10.48
C LYS A 381 17.50 -16.19 -9.35
N ARG A 382 18.52 -15.38 -9.66
CA ARG A 382 19.11 -14.42 -8.74
C ARG A 382 18.57 -13.04 -9.04
N ASP A 383 17.84 -12.42 -8.08
CA ASP A 383 17.22 -11.12 -8.26
C ASP A 383 17.00 -10.40 -6.91
N GLY A 384 16.64 -9.11 -6.95
CA GLY A 384 16.32 -8.28 -5.78
C GLY A 384 15.68 -6.97 -6.23
N LEU A 385 14.93 -6.29 -5.33
CA LEU A 385 14.25 -5.05 -5.72
C LEU A 385 15.24 -3.96 -6.16
N GLY A 386 16.44 -3.93 -5.57
CA GLY A 386 17.49 -2.97 -5.93
C GLY A 386 18.27 -3.30 -7.21
N ALA A 387 17.98 -4.43 -7.87
CA ALA A 387 18.80 -4.95 -8.97
C ALA A 387 18.97 -4.00 -10.17
N ARG A 388 18.00 -3.10 -10.40
CA ARG A 388 17.98 -2.17 -11.53
C ARG A 388 18.37 -0.74 -11.17
N ILE A 389 18.75 -0.50 -9.92
CA ILE A 389 19.15 0.83 -9.44
C ILE A 389 20.68 0.93 -9.52
N PRO A 390 21.21 1.91 -10.25
CA PRO A 390 22.65 2.14 -10.28
C PRO A 390 23.21 2.48 -8.89
N ALA A 391 24.43 2.01 -8.62
CA ALA A 391 25.11 2.28 -7.36
C ALA A 391 25.22 3.80 -7.07
N GLY A 392 24.90 4.21 -5.85
CA GLY A 392 24.88 5.62 -5.43
C GLY A 392 23.58 6.37 -5.73
N LEU A 393 22.63 5.75 -6.44
CA LEU A 393 21.32 6.33 -6.71
C LEU A 393 20.18 5.69 -5.91
N GLU A 394 20.51 4.81 -4.97
CA GLU A 394 19.53 4.10 -4.14
C GLU A 394 18.76 5.07 -3.22
N PRO A 395 17.44 4.96 -3.13
CA PRO A 395 16.68 5.68 -2.12
C PRO A 395 16.92 5.10 -0.71
N LYS A 396 16.78 5.91 0.32
CA LYS A 396 16.62 5.42 1.69
C LYS A 396 15.22 4.82 1.85
N ILE A 397 15.10 3.63 2.42
CA ILE A 397 13.84 2.90 2.47
C ILE A 397 13.51 2.51 3.91
N VAL A 398 12.34 2.91 4.36
CA VAL A 398 11.69 2.36 5.55
C VAL A 398 10.55 1.46 5.09
N THR A 399 10.53 0.22 5.56
CA THR A 399 9.39 -0.68 5.41
C THR A 399 8.73 -0.89 6.76
N PHE A 400 7.41 -0.81 6.78
CA PHE A 400 6.59 -0.90 7.98
C PHE A 400 5.46 -1.91 7.74
N ASP A 401 5.51 -3.05 8.41
CA ASP A 401 4.51 -4.11 8.32
C ASP A 401 3.87 -4.41 9.67
N THR A 402 2.70 -5.02 9.62
CA THR A 402 1.88 -5.44 10.76
C THR A 402 1.74 -6.96 10.81
N GLY A 403 1.13 -7.49 11.87
CA GLY A 403 0.82 -8.91 11.97
C GLY A 403 0.04 -9.45 10.77
N SER A 404 -0.89 -8.64 10.23
CA SER A 404 -1.66 -9.07 9.06
C SER A 404 -0.81 -9.36 7.84
N GLU A 405 0.31 -8.65 7.61
CA GLU A 405 1.19 -8.91 6.46
C GLU A 405 1.92 -10.24 6.57
N TYR A 406 2.08 -10.75 7.79
CA TYR A 406 2.66 -12.08 8.04
C TYR A 406 1.60 -13.18 7.93
N TRP A 407 0.37 -12.92 8.38
CA TRP A 407 -0.74 -13.88 8.33
C TRP A 407 -1.44 -13.95 6.96
N ASP A 408 -1.40 -12.89 6.16
CA ASP A 408 -1.98 -12.85 4.82
C ASP A 408 -1.04 -13.54 3.80
N LYS A 409 -1.48 -14.62 3.24
CA LYS A 409 -0.72 -15.60 2.45
C LYS A 409 -0.04 -15.07 1.19
N GLY A 410 -0.65 -14.12 0.51
CA GLY A 410 -0.06 -13.50 -0.67
C GLY A 410 0.94 -12.39 -0.34
N ARG A 411 1.03 -11.99 0.93
CA ARG A 411 1.91 -10.89 1.35
C ARG A 411 3.26 -11.35 1.83
N LEU A 412 3.35 -12.49 2.52
CA LEU A 412 4.59 -13.12 2.98
C LEU A 412 5.56 -12.13 3.64
N GLY A 413 5.07 -11.28 4.56
CA GLY A 413 5.82 -10.15 5.13
C GLY A 413 7.20 -10.49 5.64
N ALA A 414 7.35 -11.64 6.28
CA ALA A 414 8.62 -12.15 6.81
C ALA A 414 9.71 -12.34 5.74
N LEU A 415 9.33 -12.63 4.48
CA LEU A 415 10.32 -12.81 3.40
C LEU A 415 11.03 -11.53 2.97
N ARG A 416 10.71 -10.38 3.55
CA ARG A 416 11.53 -9.16 3.36
C ARG A 416 12.90 -9.27 3.99
N HIS A 417 13.01 -10.00 5.09
CA HIS A 417 14.21 -10.12 5.94
C HIS A 417 14.59 -11.56 6.27
N ALA A 418 13.90 -12.54 5.68
CA ALA A 418 14.23 -13.96 5.79
C ALA A 418 14.64 -14.51 4.42
N ALA A 419 15.44 -15.55 4.42
CA ALA A 419 15.79 -16.31 3.22
C ALA A 419 14.52 -16.86 2.56
N VAL A 420 14.52 -16.98 1.22
CA VAL A 420 13.33 -17.38 0.44
C VAL A 420 12.84 -18.79 0.82
N ASP A 421 13.75 -19.65 1.25
CA ASP A 421 13.44 -21.00 1.77
C ASP A 421 12.96 -21.02 3.24
N GLY A 422 12.95 -19.85 3.91
CA GLY A 422 12.52 -19.72 5.29
C GLY A 422 13.49 -20.32 6.33
N THR A 423 14.77 -20.45 6.02
CA THR A 423 15.73 -21.14 6.89
C THR A 423 16.60 -20.22 7.74
N ALA A 424 16.71 -18.94 7.37
CA ALA A 424 17.65 -17.99 8.01
C ALA A 424 17.18 -16.54 7.93
N ASP A 425 17.68 -15.73 8.86
CA ASP A 425 17.59 -14.27 8.79
C ASP A 425 18.53 -13.74 7.70
N LEU A 426 18.13 -12.69 7.01
CA LEU A 426 18.98 -11.94 6.09
C LEU A 426 19.42 -10.62 6.72
N PRO A 427 20.66 -10.17 6.45
CA PRO A 427 21.08 -8.85 6.89
C PRO A 427 20.32 -7.75 6.14
N ASP A 428 20.12 -6.62 6.79
CA ASP A 428 19.56 -5.45 6.13
C ASP A 428 20.49 -4.93 5.01
N ALA A 429 19.89 -4.44 3.93
CA ALA A 429 20.64 -3.63 2.98
C ALA A 429 21.00 -2.27 3.61
N PRO A 430 22.16 -1.66 3.27
CA PRO A 430 22.63 -0.43 3.92
C PRO A 430 21.65 0.74 3.85
N ASN A 431 20.82 0.77 2.81
CA ASN A 431 19.81 1.81 2.55
C ASN A 431 18.38 1.41 2.96
N VAL A 432 18.19 0.27 3.66
CA VAL A 432 16.86 -0.24 4.05
C VAL A 432 16.79 -0.46 5.56
N ARG A 433 15.65 -0.14 6.15
CA ARG A 433 15.27 -0.54 7.51
C ARG A 433 13.90 -1.19 7.49
N VAL A 434 13.77 -2.28 8.22
CA VAL A 434 12.56 -3.11 8.27
C VAL A 434 11.96 -3.06 9.66
N TYR A 435 10.70 -2.64 9.75
CA TYR A 435 9.98 -2.55 11.01
C TYR A 435 8.69 -3.35 10.94
N TYR A 436 8.43 -4.06 12.01
CA TYR A 436 7.24 -4.85 12.24
C TYR A 436 6.63 -4.45 13.58
N VAL A 437 5.33 -4.16 13.61
CA VAL A 437 4.62 -3.89 14.85
C VAL A 437 3.90 -5.14 15.32
N ALA A 438 4.33 -5.65 16.47
CA ALA A 438 3.81 -6.88 17.06
C ALA A 438 2.30 -6.80 17.31
N GLY A 439 1.61 -7.91 17.06
CA GLY A 439 0.19 -8.08 17.39
C GLY A 439 -0.77 -7.07 16.76
N SER A 440 -0.37 -6.41 15.67
CA SER A 440 -1.17 -5.40 14.99
C SER A 440 -1.94 -5.98 13.79
N LYS A 441 -3.01 -5.30 13.38
CA LYS A 441 -3.73 -5.58 12.14
C LYS A 441 -3.35 -4.57 11.06
N HIS A 442 -3.76 -4.83 9.82
CA HIS A 442 -3.41 -4.03 8.63
C HIS A 442 -3.63 -2.52 8.77
N GLY A 443 -4.76 -2.11 9.31
CA GLY A 443 -5.05 -0.72 9.66
C GLY A 443 -4.95 -0.50 11.16
N ALA A 444 -4.55 0.69 11.62
CA ALA A 444 -4.55 1.04 13.03
C ALA A 444 -5.93 0.82 13.66
N GLY A 445 -5.93 0.36 14.90
CA GLY A 445 -7.14 0.14 15.68
C GLY A 445 -7.60 1.35 16.46
N SER A 446 -8.66 1.19 17.23
CA SER A 446 -9.15 2.21 18.16
C SER A 446 -9.92 1.57 19.32
N VAL A 447 -9.93 2.25 20.47
CA VAL A 447 -10.74 1.88 21.62
C VAL A 447 -12.01 2.75 21.64
N PRO A 448 -13.20 2.15 21.88
CA PRO A 448 -13.49 0.74 22.13
C PRO A 448 -13.31 -0.14 20.87
N ALA A 449 -12.91 -1.39 21.07
CA ALA A 449 -12.84 -2.38 19.98
C ALA A 449 -14.24 -2.65 19.40
N ARG A 450 -14.34 -2.64 18.06
CA ARG A 450 -15.63 -2.84 17.37
C ARG A 450 -15.91 -4.32 17.17
N GLN A 451 -17.17 -4.72 17.30
CA GLN A 451 -17.61 -6.04 16.87
C GLN A 451 -17.99 -5.98 15.39
N GLY A 452 -17.17 -6.61 14.54
CA GLY A 452 -17.38 -6.66 13.09
C GLY A 452 -17.91 -8.00 12.59
N GLY A 453 -17.46 -8.44 11.42
CA GLY A 453 -17.77 -9.73 10.81
C GLY A 453 -16.96 -10.91 11.36
N GLY A 454 -16.04 -10.68 12.28
CA GLY A 454 -15.16 -11.70 12.85
C GLY A 454 -15.76 -12.45 14.04
N GLN A 455 -15.08 -13.54 14.44
CA GLN A 455 -15.41 -14.31 15.65
C GLN A 455 -15.03 -13.57 16.94
N MET A 456 -14.10 -12.63 16.87
CA MET A 456 -13.64 -11.78 17.96
C MET A 456 -13.93 -10.31 17.63
N ALA A 457 -13.85 -9.44 18.61
CA ALA A 457 -13.81 -8.01 18.37
C ALA A 457 -12.54 -7.63 17.56
N ASP A 458 -12.61 -6.53 16.83
CA ASP A 458 -11.48 -5.99 16.09
C ASP A 458 -10.33 -5.62 17.04
N ASN A 459 -9.11 -5.82 16.58
CA ASN A 459 -7.90 -5.43 17.29
C ASN A 459 -7.84 -3.89 17.47
N PRO A 460 -7.79 -3.38 18.72
CA PRO A 460 -7.83 -1.93 18.99
C PRO A 460 -6.48 -1.23 18.93
N LEU A 461 -5.37 -1.94 18.67
CA LEU A 461 -4.03 -1.37 18.73
C LEU A 461 -3.85 -0.24 17.73
N ASP A 462 -3.55 0.96 18.24
CA ASP A 462 -3.12 2.10 17.45
C ASP A 462 -1.59 2.13 17.34
N TYR A 463 -1.07 2.06 16.13
CA TYR A 463 0.36 2.09 15.85
C TYR A 463 0.80 3.39 15.13
N GLY A 464 -0.06 4.38 15.01
CA GLY A 464 0.25 5.68 14.40
C GLY A 464 1.45 6.37 15.04
N TRP A 465 1.68 6.15 16.34
CA TRP A 465 2.85 6.65 17.08
C TRP A 465 4.17 6.20 16.48
N ALA A 466 4.28 4.91 16.14
CA ALA A 466 5.47 4.35 15.51
C ALA A 466 5.64 4.85 14.07
N GLU A 467 4.57 4.97 13.30
CA GLU A 467 4.63 5.50 11.94
C GLU A 467 5.20 6.91 11.88
N ARG A 468 4.74 7.79 12.76
CA ARG A 468 5.23 9.19 12.83
C ARG A 468 6.70 9.25 13.23
N ALA A 469 7.12 8.46 14.21
CA ALA A 469 8.50 8.40 14.65
C ALA A 469 9.45 7.87 13.55
N LEU A 470 9.03 6.84 12.83
CA LEU A 470 9.83 6.25 11.75
C LEU A 470 9.86 7.13 10.49
N MET A 471 8.81 7.94 10.24
CA MET A 471 8.86 8.96 9.19
C MET A 471 9.84 10.09 9.54
N ASP A 472 9.84 10.58 10.78
CA ASP A 472 10.82 11.54 11.28
C ASP A 472 12.26 10.98 11.18
N ALA A 473 12.44 9.70 11.52
CA ALA A 473 13.73 9.02 11.41
C ALA A 473 14.18 8.89 9.94
N LEU A 474 13.29 8.58 9.01
CA LEU A 474 13.58 8.53 7.57
C LEU A 474 14.00 9.90 7.02
N ASP A 475 13.31 10.96 7.45
CA ASP A 475 13.65 12.34 7.06
C ASP A 475 15.04 12.75 7.56
N LYS A 476 15.34 12.49 8.84
CA LYS A 476 16.67 12.75 9.42
C LYS A 476 17.77 11.93 8.73
N TRP A 477 17.48 10.68 8.41
CA TRP A 477 18.42 9.84 7.67
C TRP A 477 18.70 10.41 6.28
N THR A 478 17.68 10.85 5.58
CA THR A 478 17.81 11.34 4.21
C THR A 478 18.48 12.72 4.14
N ARG A 479 18.09 13.64 5.03
CA ARG A 479 18.57 15.04 4.99
C ARG A 479 19.85 15.29 5.79
N GLN A 480 20.08 14.51 6.84
CA GLN A 480 21.14 14.78 7.81
C GLN A 480 22.11 13.62 7.95
N GLY A 481 21.83 12.47 7.36
CA GLY A 481 22.64 11.25 7.51
C GLY A 481 22.51 10.58 8.88
N VAL A 482 21.54 11.00 9.71
CA VAL A 482 21.30 10.40 11.04
C VAL A 482 20.61 9.06 10.85
N GLU A 483 21.31 7.97 11.15
CA GLU A 483 20.77 6.62 11.02
C GLU A 483 19.48 6.45 11.82
N PRO A 484 18.43 5.80 11.24
CA PRO A 484 17.21 5.47 11.97
C PRO A 484 17.51 4.45 13.08
N PRO A 485 16.56 4.19 14.01
CA PRO A 485 16.71 3.08 14.93
C PRO A 485 16.98 1.78 14.16
N PRO A 486 17.64 0.78 14.76
CA PRO A 486 17.86 -0.52 14.13
C PRO A 486 16.54 -1.14 13.65
N SER A 487 16.58 -1.94 12.58
CA SER A 487 15.44 -2.74 12.18
C SER A 487 14.91 -3.57 13.35
N SER A 488 13.60 -3.63 13.46
CA SER A 488 12.92 -4.37 14.53
C SER A 488 11.81 -5.23 13.93
N HIS A 489 12.07 -6.53 13.88
CA HIS A 489 11.17 -7.54 13.30
C HIS A 489 11.46 -8.91 13.94
N PRO A 490 10.58 -9.91 13.82
CA PRO A 490 10.85 -11.27 14.27
C PRO A 490 12.10 -11.85 13.60
N ARG A 491 12.88 -12.65 14.35
CA ARG A 491 14.15 -13.25 13.89
C ARG A 491 14.27 -14.71 14.33
N PHE A 492 14.90 -15.53 13.49
CA PHE A 492 15.28 -16.89 13.86
C PHE A 492 16.38 -16.89 14.92
N ALA A 493 17.31 -15.95 14.82
CA ALA A 493 18.48 -15.86 15.70
C ALA A 493 18.14 -15.70 17.18
N ASP A 494 17.00 -15.08 17.51
CA ASP A 494 16.52 -14.87 18.89
C ASP A 494 15.26 -15.69 19.23
N GLY A 495 14.80 -16.55 18.30
CA GLY A 495 13.62 -17.40 18.47
C GLY A 495 12.28 -16.66 18.40
N THR A 496 12.26 -15.39 18.01
CA THR A 496 11.03 -14.62 17.84
C THR A 496 10.36 -14.83 16.48
N MET A 497 11.05 -15.42 15.49
CA MET A 497 10.46 -15.89 14.23
C MET A 497 10.43 -17.42 14.21
N VAL A 498 9.29 -17.97 13.81
CA VAL A 498 9.05 -19.40 13.73
C VAL A 498 8.28 -19.77 12.48
N HIS A 499 8.41 -21.03 12.05
CA HIS A 499 7.46 -21.59 11.10
C HIS A 499 6.09 -21.75 11.78
N HIS A 500 5.03 -21.58 11.02
CA HIS A 500 3.64 -21.65 11.51
C HIS A 500 3.37 -22.86 12.42
N HIS A 501 3.85 -24.06 12.06
CA HIS A 501 3.66 -25.28 12.85
C HIS A 501 4.40 -25.30 14.20
N GLN A 502 5.30 -24.36 14.43
CA GLN A 502 6.07 -24.18 15.67
C GLN A 502 5.48 -23.09 16.58
N LEU A 503 4.41 -22.41 16.13
CA LEU A 503 3.76 -21.37 16.92
C LEU A 503 3.10 -21.96 18.16
N LYS A 504 3.35 -21.35 19.33
CA LYS A 504 2.86 -21.85 20.63
C LYS A 504 1.71 -20.98 21.15
N PHE A 505 0.60 -20.92 20.41
CA PHE A 505 -0.56 -20.14 20.85
C PHE A 505 -1.24 -20.80 22.06
N PRO A 506 -1.61 -20.07 23.15
CA PRO A 506 -2.24 -20.65 24.34
C PRO A 506 -3.62 -21.24 24.03
N ALA A 507 -3.97 -22.33 24.74
CA ALA A 507 -5.27 -22.97 24.63
C ALA A 507 -6.34 -22.18 25.39
N VAL A 508 -6.86 -21.09 24.79
CA VAL A 508 -7.91 -20.26 25.35
C VAL A 508 -9.27 -20.93 25.07
N PRO A 509 -10.10 -21.22 26.09
CA PRO A 509 -11.39 -21.88 25.89
C PRO A 509 -12.30 -21.09 24.93
N GLY A 510 -12.89 -21.81 23.95
CA GLY A 510 -13.77 -21.21 22.94
C GLY A 510 -13.06 -20.43 21.84
N VAL A 511 -11.74 -20.34 21.86
CA VAL A 511 -10.95 -19.69 20.83
C VAL A 511 -10.29 -20.70 19.92
N GLN A 512 -10.58 -20.60 18.64
CA GLN A 512 -9.90 -21.32 17.57
C GLN A 512 -8.80 -20.44 17.00
N TRP A 513 -7.56 -20.93 16.98
CA TRP A 513 -6.48 -20.23 16.29
C TRP A 513 -6.15 -20.93 14.95
N PRO A 514 -5.57 -20.22 13.95
CA PRO A 514 -5.33 -20.79 12.63
C PRO A 514 -4.24 -21.87 12.67
N THR A 515 -4.63 -23.15 12.78
CA THR A 515 -3.72 -24.32 12.75
C THR A 515 -3.37 -24.75 11.32
N GLN A 516 -4.18 -24.37 10.35
CA GLN A 516 -3.95 -24.61 8.93
C GLN A 516 -3.97 -23.27 8.20
N VAL A 517 -2.87 -22.97 7.55
CA VAL A 517 -2.77 -21.78 6.73
C VAL A 517 -2.44 -22.22 5.31
N PRO A 518 -3.34 -21.99 4.38
CA PRO A 518 -3.09 -22.29 2.98
C PRO A 518 -1.95 -21.40 2.46
N GLY A 519 -0.99 -21.99 1.75
CA GLY A 519 0.10 -21.26 1.10
C GLY A 519 -0.41 -20.32 -0.01
N GLY A 520 0.34 -19.26 -0.31
CA GLY A 520 0.14 -18.48 -1.52
C GLY A 520 0.60 -19.24 -2.76
N TYR A 521 0.04 -18.90 -3.91
CA TYR A 521 0.47 -19.45 -5.20
C TYR A 521 1.66 -18.68 -5.75
N ARG A 522 2.67 -19.40 -6.27
CA ARG A 522 3.73 -18.78 -7.08
C ARG A 522 3.20 -18.57 -8.49
N ARG A 523 3.26 -17.32 -8.94
CA ARG A 523 2.78 -16.91 -10.27
C ARG A 523 3.84 -17.03 -11.36
N ASP A 524 5.08 -16.98 -10.95
CA ASP A 524 6.28 -16.97 -11.79
C ASP A 524 6.91 -18.37 -11.99
N VAL A 525 6.16 -19.44 -11.64
CA VAL A 525 6.57 -20.84 -11.87
C VAL A 525 5.42 -21.64 -12.44
N ASP A 526 5.76 -22.66 -13.25
CA ASP A 526 4.78 -23.52 -13.92
C ASP A 526 4.03 -24.45 -12.93
N THR A 527 4.61 -24.67 -11.75
CA THR A 527 3.98 -25.42 -10.67
C THR A 527 3.55 -24.48 -9.54
N PRO A 528 2.37 -23.86 -9.62
CA PRO A 528 1.94 -22.84 -8.68
C PRO A 528 1.78 -23.33 -7.23
N GLU A 529 1.76 -24.63 -7.00
CA GLU A 529 1.54 -25.27 -5.71
C GLU A 529 2.82 -25.46 -4.87
N SER A 530 3.96 -24.92 -5.30
CA SER A 530 5.19 -24.92 -4.47
C SER A 530 4.89 -24.20 -3.16
N PRO A 531 4.93 -24.91 -2.02
CA PRO A 531 4.61 -24.29 -0.74
C PRO A 531 5.68 -23.24 -0.41
N MET A 532 5.25 -21.99 -0.26
CA MET A 532 6.09 -20.95 0.29
C MET A 532 6.23 -21.13 1.81
N PRO A 533 7.40 -20.83 2.40
CA PRO A 533 7.56 -20.88 3.85
C PRO A 533 6.58 -19.92 4.51
N PHE A 534 5.88 -20.39 5.52
CA PHE A 534 4.95 -19.57 6.28
C PHE A 534 5.56 -19.25 7.64
N LEU A 535 6.07 -18.02 7.76
CA LEU A 535 6.86 -17.55 8.89
C LEU A 535 6.05 -16.50 9.67
N LEU A 536 6.04 -16.63 10.99
CA LEU A 536 5.27 -15.81 11.91
C LEU A 536 6.12 -15.35 13.08
N SER A 537 5.67 -14.30 13.76
CA SER A 537 6.18 -13.95 15.08
C SER A 537 5.74 -14.99 16.11
N GLN A 538 6.67 -15.47 16.94
CA GLN A 538 6.35 -16.29 18.11
C GLN A 538 5.53 -15.48 19.10
N VAL A 539 4.73 -16.15 19.91
CA VAL A 539 3.89 -15.53 20.94
C VAL A 539 4.35 -15.93 22.36
N ASP A 540 4.04 -15.05 23.33
CA ASP A 540 4.23 -15.34 24.76
C ASP A 540 3.07 -16.21 25.33
N ALA A 541 3.09 -16.44 26.63
CA ALA A 541 2.08 -17.23 27.34
C ALA A 541 0.65 -16.61 27.27
N ASP A 542 0.57 -15.33 26.98
CA ASP A 542 -0.70 -14.62 26.77
C ASP A 542 -1.20 -14.68 25.34
N GLY A 543 -0.40 -15.21 24.41
CA GLY A 543 -0.70 -15.22 22.98
C GLY A 543 -0.32 -13.91 22.27
N ASN A 544 0.38 -13.00 22.93
CA ASN A 544 0.87 -11.77 22.33
C ASN A 544 2.23 -11.97 21.64
N GLU A 545 2.40 -11.39 20.47
CA GLU A 545 3.63 -11.54 19.68
C GLU A 545 4.86 -10.95 20.39
N THR A 546 6.00 -11.64 20.24
CA THR A 546 7.26 -11.31 20.94
C THR A 546 8.27 -10.60 20.05
N GLY A 547 8.18 -10.73 18.73
CA GLY A 547 9.10 -10.13 17.76
C GLY A 547 8.65 -8.75 17.29
N GLY A 548 9.61 -7.88 16.97
CA GLY A 548 9.34 -6.54 16.44
C GLY A 548 9.10 -5.46 17.50
N ILE A 549 8.51 -4.36 17.09
CA ILE A 549 8.16 -3.23 17.98
C ILE A 549 6.93 -3.63 18.79
N ARG A 550 7.09 -3.78 20.10
CA ARG A 550 5.99 -4.00 21.04
C ARG A 550 5.56 -2.66 21.63
N LEU A 551 4.45 -2.12 21.14
CA LEU A 551 3.88 -0.88 21.66
C LEU A 551 3.41 -1.04 23.12
N PRO A 552 3.18 0.05 23.88
CA PRO A 552 2.87 -0.03 25.29
C PRO A 552 1.70 -0.98 25.62
N GLU A 553 0.62 -0.95 24.84
CA GLU A 553 -0.55 -1.84 25.03
C GLU A 553 -0.27 -3.31 24.70
N GLN A 554 0.79 -3.59 23.94
CA GLN A 554 1.27 -4.94 23.66
C GLN A 554 2.21 -5.45 24.76
N ALA A 555 3.06 -4.56 25.29
CA ALA A 555 4.03 -4.90 26.33
C ALA A 555 3.38 -4.97 27.73
N VAL A 556 2.30 -4.20 27.96
CA VAL A 556 1.49 -4.13 29.19
C VAL A 556 0.03 -4.43 28.82
N PRO A 557 -0.32 -5.70 28.53
CA PRO A 557 -1.57 -6.01 27.85
C PRO A 557 -2.79 -6.08 28.79
N LEU A 558 -3.96 -5.70 28.27
CA LEU A 558 -5.29 -5.98 28.83
C LEU A 558 -6.02 -7.08 28.07
N GLY A 559 -5.37 -7.74 27.16
CA GLY A 559 -5.85 -8.86 26.34
C GLY A 559 -4.81 -9.30 25.33
N THR A 560 -5.12 -10.35 24.58
CA THR A 560 -4.32 -10.77 23.44
C THR A 560 -4.76 -10.00 22.20
N MET A 561 -3.79 -9.44 21.48
CA MET A 561 -3.98 -8.75 20.20
C MET A 561 -3.35 -9.59 19.10
N THR A 562 -4.12 -9.94 18.08
CA THR A 562 -3.65 -10.82 17.01
C THR A 562 -3.61 -10.11 15.66
N GLY A 563 -2.68 -10.52 14.78
CA GLY A 563 -2.65 -10.12 13.38
C GLY A 563 -3.61 -10.90 12.48
N TRP A 564 -4.47 -11.74 13.06
CA TRP A 564 -5.42 -12.62 12.36
C TRP A 564 -6.80 -12.59 13.00
N LEU A 565 -7.83 -12.90 12.22
CA LEU A 565 -9.23 -12.99 12.69
C LEU A 565 -10.01 -13.92 11.76
N PHE A 566 -10.70 -14.90 12.34
CA PHE A 566 -11.61 -15.75 11.58
C PHE A 566 -12.94 -15.07 11.28
N ARG A 567 -13.54 -15.40 10.15
CA ARG A 567 -14.91 -15.03 9.80
C ARG A 567 -15.88 -15.62 10.83
N SER A 568 -16.91 -14.87 11.20
CA SER A 568 -18.00 -15.41 12.02
C SER A 568 -18.92 -16.32 11.20
N ALA A 569 -19.60 -17.25 11.85
CA ALA A 569 -20.60 -18.10 11.20
C ALA A 569 -21.70 -17.29 10.49
N ARG A 570 -21.98 -16.08 10.97
CA ARG A 570 -22.98 -15.15 10.37
C ARG A 570 -22.67 -14.76 8.93
N ILE A 571 -21.39 -14.63 8.59
CA ILE A 571 -20.93 -14.26 7.23
C ILE A 571 -20.35 -15.48 6.47
N GLY A 572 -20.55 -16.68 6.99
CA GLY A 572 -20.13 -17.94 6.38
C GLY A 572 -18.62 -18.19 6.45
N ALA A 573 -18.22 -19.42 6.15
CA ALA A 573 -16.82 -19.91 6.18
C ALA A 573 -16.08 -19.60 7.48
N PRO A 574 -16.55 -20.09 8.64
CA PRO A 574 -16.00 -19.73 9.96
C PRO A 574 -14.57 -20.23 10.21
N HIS A 575 -14.03 -21.05 9.33
CA HIS A 575 -12.64 -21.52 9.37
C HIS A 575 -11.70 -20.77 8.42
N THR A 576 -12.20 -19.69 7.78
CA THR A 576 -11.43 -18.86 6.86
C THR A 576 -11.03 -17.55 7.53
N LEU A 577 -9.78 -17.14 7.37
CA LEU A 577 -9.28 -15.87 7.86
C LEU A 577 -9.90 -14.71 7.06
N MET A 578 -10.23 -13.65 7.77
CA MET A 578 -10.57 -12.36 7.17
C MET A 578 -9.29 -11.66 6.71
N VAL A 579 -9.34 -11.12 5.50
CA VAL A 579 -8.22 -10.34 4.94
C VAL A 579 -8.07 -9.02 5.70
N ASN A 580 -6.83 -8.61 5.97
CA ASN A 580 -6.48 -7.35 6.64
C ASN A 580 -7.00 -7.21 8.08
N ALA A 581 -7.51 -8.27 8.70
CA ALA A 581 -8.15 -8.24 10.00
C ALA A 581 -7.24 -8.79 11.10
N GLY A 582 -7.44 -8.29 12.31
CA GLY A 582 -6.85 -8.81 13.53
C GLY A 582 -7.89 -8.79 14.65
N GLY A 583 -7.72 -9.70 15.60
CA GLY A 583 -8.66 -9.91 16.69
C GLY A 583 -8.17 -9.40 18.03
N TYR A 584 -9.10 -9.21 18.94
CA TYR A 584 -8.87 -8.87 20.33
C TYR A 584 -9.53 -9.90 21.26
N LEU A 585 -8.74 -10.55 22.08
CA LEU A 585 -9.17 -11.50 23.12
C LEU A 585 -8.91 -10.88 24.49
N PRO A 586 -9.88 -10.18 25.09
CA PRO A 586 -9.69 -9.52 26.38
C PRO A 586 -9.37 -10.55 27.48
N PHE A 587 -8.54 -10.16 28.47
CA PHE A 587 -8.37 -10.94 29.69
C PHE A 587 -9.61 -10.84 30.54
N ALA A 588 -9.87 -11.86 31.36
CA ALA A 588 -10.85 -11.77 32.42
C ALA A 588 -10.54 -10.60 33.35
N VAL A 589 -11.56 -9.88 33.84
CA VAL A 589 -11.35 -8.75 34.73
C VAL A 589 -10.87 -9.27 36.08
N THR A 590 -11.59 -10.26 36.66
CA THR A 590 -11.28 -10.81 37.99
C THR A 590 -10.69 -12.22 37.91
N LYS A 591 -9.97 -12.63 38.96
CA LYS A 591 -9.50 -14.00 39.14
C LYS A 591 -10.66 -15.01 39.17
N ALA A 592 -11.78 -14.64 39.76
CA ALA A 592 -12.98 -15.47 39.78
C ALA A 592 -13.53 -15.73 38.38
N ASP A 593 -13.59 -14.71 37.53
CA ASP A 593 -14.04 -14.84 36.13
C ASP A 593 -13.07 -15.74 35.32
N ARG A 594 -11.78 -15.54 35.52
CA ARG A 594 -10.75 -16.37 34.88
C ARG A 594 -10.90 -17.86 35.27
N THR A 595 -11.06 -18.11 36.56
CA THR A 595 -11.23 -19.50 37.07
C THR A 595 -12.49 -20.13 36.51
N ARG A 596 -13.60 -19.38 36.43
CA ARG A 596 -14.87 -19.87 35.89
C ARG A 596 -14.79 -20.17 34.40
N SER A 597 -14.09 -19.35 33.61
CA SER A 597 -13.91 -19.56 32.19
C SER A 597 -12.86 -20.59 31.83
N GLY A 598 -11.98 -20.95 32.76
CA GLY A 598 -10.83 -21.83 32.50
C GLY A 598 -9.74 -21.18 31.64
N ASP A 599 -9.70 -19.86 31.53
CA ASP A 599 -8.69 -19.12 30.76
C ASP A 599 -7.30 -19.34 31.42
N PRO A 600 -6.29 -19.84 30.70
CA PRO A 600 -4.95 -20.03 31.26
C PRO A 600 -4.23 -18.69 31.51
N ARG A 601 -4.64 -17.60 30.86
CA ARG A 601 -4.00 -16.30 30.97
C ARG A 601 -4.44 -15.60 32.27
N PRO A 602 -3.53 -15.02 33.06
CA PRO A 602 -3.89 -14.25 34.27
C PRO A 602 -4.88 -13.14 33.98
N SER A 603 -5.82 -12.92 34.90
CA SER A 603 -6.80 -11.81 34.83
C SER A 603 -6.15 -10.43 35.02
N ILE A 604 -6.88 -9.35 34.71
CA ILE A 604 -6.42 -7.98 34.92
C ILE A 604 -6.09 -7.75 36.40
N GLU A 605 -6.95 -8.25 37.31
CA GLU A 605 -6.75 -8.18 38.75
C GLU A 605 -5.48 -8.87 39.24
N GLU A 606 -5.10 -10.00 38.61
CA GLU A 606 -3.88 -10.74 38.96
C GLU A 606 -2.59 -10.07 38.39
N ARG A 607 -2.72 -9.16 37.43
CA ARG A 607 -1.60 -8.49 36.76
C ARG A 607 -1.29 -7.12 37.33
N TYR A 608 -2.31 -6.39 37.75
CA TYR A 608 -2.22 -4.99 38.14
C TYR A 608 -2.99 -4.74 39.41
N ALA A 609 -2.35 -4.09 40.39
CA ALA A 609 -3.04 -3.68 41.62
C ALA A 609 -4.12 -2.61 41.36
N GLY A 610 -4.11 -1.99 40.17
CA GLY A 610 -5.10 -1.01 39.74
C GLY A 610 -4.64 -0.14 38.57
N ARG A 611 -5.50 0.83 38.23
CA ARG A 611 -5.28 1.73 37.10
C ARG A 611 -3.94 2.49 37.17
N ALA A 612 -3.56 2.94 38.34
CA ALA A 612 -2.33 3.73 38.51
C ALA A 612 -1.08 2.90 38.20
N GLU A 613 -1.01 1.65 38.67
CA GLU A 613 0.11 0.75 38.37
C GLU A 613 0.16 0.40 36.89
N TYR A 614 -0.99 0.10 36.29
CA TYR A 614 -1.08 -0.16 34.84
C TYR A 614 -0.50 1.01 34.04
N LEU A 615 -0.96 2.24 34.30
CA LEU A 615 -0.50 3.43 33.60
C LEU A 615 0.98 3.73 33.84
N ALA A 616 1.49 3.52 35.07
CA ALA A 616 2.91 3.67 35.34
C ALA A 616 3.78 2.69 34.51
N LYS A 617 3.32 1.45 34.31
CA LYS A 617 3.98 0.47 33.45
C LYS A 617 3.92 0.88 31.96
N ILE A 618 2.77 1.39 31.50
CA ILE A 618 2.60 1.95 30.16
C ILE A 618 3.61 3.09 29.91
N ASP A 619 3.67 4.04 30.85
CA ASP A 619 4.56 5.20 30.73
C ASP A 619 6.03 4.78 30.69
N ALA A 620 6.43 3.78 31.47
CA ALA A 620 7.79 3.25 31.46
C ALA A 620 8.17 2.65 30.08
N VAL A 621 7.26 1.88 29.50
CA VAL A 621 7.47 1.30 28.14
C VAL A 621 7.47 2.40 27.07
N ALA A 622 6.53 3.35 27.14
CA ALA A 622 6.46 4.46 26.18
C ALA A 622 7.73 5.32 26.21
N GLN A 623 8.24 5.63 27.41
CA GLN A 623 9.50 6.35 27.58
C GLN A 623 10.71 5.58 27.05
N GLN A 624 10.73 4.23 27.19
CA GLN A 624 11.79 3.42 26.61
C GLN A 624 11.75 3.46 25.09
N LEU A 625 10.56 3.27 24.49
CA LEU A 625 10.37 3.37 23.04
C LEU A 625 10.74 4.76 22.49
N ALA A 626 10.53 5.83 23.28
CA ALA A 626 10.95 7.17 22.89
C ALA A 626 12.49 7.33 22.93
N ARG A 627 13.18 6.75 23.94
CA ARG A 627 14.66 6.70 23.97
C ARG A 627 15.21 5.91 22.78
N ASP A 628 14.55 4.82 22.41
CA ASP A 628 14.91 3.96 21.29
C ASP A 628 14.45 4.52 19.93
N ARG A 629 13.73 5.66 19.94
CA ARG A 629 13.24 6.39 18.77
C ARG A 629 12.17 5.65 17.95
N TYR A 630 11.41 4.74 18.56
CA TYR A 630 10.25 4.08 17.95
C TYR A 630 8.93 4.82 18.18
N VAL A 631 8.90 5.79 19.09
CA VAL A 631 7.82 6.77 19.25
C VAL A 631 8.42 8.16 19.49
N LEU A 632 7.68 9.21 19.21
CA LEU A 632 8.11 10.59 19.47
C LEU A 632 7.88 10.95 20.95
N THR A 633 8.81 11.70 21.55
CA THR A 633 8.64 12.20 22.92
C THR A 633 7.39 13.07 23.06
N GLY A 634 7.02 13.82 22.00
CA GLY A 634 5.80 14.64 21.99
C GLY A 634 4.51 13.84 22.05
N ASP A 635 4.53 12.54 21.70
CA ASP A 635 3.36 11.66 21.70
C ASP A 635 3.10 10.99 23.07
N LEU A 636 4.05 11.05 24.02
CA LEU A 636 3.93 10.37 25.30
C LEU A 636 2.62 10.71 26.08
N PRO A 637 2.18 11.98 26.15
CA PRO A 637 0.91 12.30 26.80
C PRO A 637 -0.31 11.68 26.12
N ALA A 638 -0.31 11.60 24.79
CA ALA A 638 -1.40 11.02 24.02
C ALA A 638 -1.44 9.48 24.14
N ILE A 639 -0.27 8.82 24.19
CA ILE A 639 -0.13 7.39 24.47
C ILE A 639 -0.69 7.07 25.88
N HIS A 640 -0.30 7.84 26.89
CA HIS A 640 -0.88 7.70 28.26
C HIS A 640 -2.40 7.81 28.24
N ALA A 641 -2.95 8.84 27.60
CA ALA A 641 -4.39 9.06 27.51
C ALA A 641 -5.12 7.92 26.76
N ALA A 642 -4.51 7.38 25.70
CA ALA A 642 -5.07 6.22 24.96
C ALA A 642 -5.12 4.98 25.85
N ALA A 643 -4.04 4.67 26.56
CA ALA A 643 -3.99 3.55 27.51
C ALA A 643 -4.99 3.73 28.67
N ALA A 644 -5.18 4.95 29.18
CA ALA A 644 -6.18 5.25 30.20
C ALA A 644 -7.60 4.95 29.68
N ARG A 645 -7.94 5.36 28.45
CA ARG A 645 -9.24 5.01 27.84
C ARG A 645 -9.39 3.50 27.64
N HIS A 646 -8.31 2.78 27.28
CA HIS A 646 -8.34 1.32 27.15
C HIS A 646 -8.63 0.63 28.48
N TRP A 647 -7.96 1.04 29.57
CA TRP A 647 -8.25 0.56 30.92
C TRP A 647 -9.71 0.82 31.31
N ASP A 648 -10.17 2.09 31.21
CA ASP A 648 -11.50 2.49 31.62
C ASP A 648 -12.58 1.70 30.86
N TRP A 649 -12.38 1.49 29.55
CA TRP A 649 -13.27 0.65 28.75
C TRP A 649 -13.28 -0.81 29.24
N ARG A 650 -12.12 -1.40 29.55
CA ARG A 650 -12.04 -2.79 30.01
C ARG A 650 -12.65 -3.00 31.39
N MET A 651 -12.59 -2.00 32.25
CA MET A 651 -13.13 -2.05 33.62
C MET A 651 -14.61 -1.65 33.72
N GLY A 652 -15.32 -1.51 32.60
CA GLY A 652 -16.75 -1.20 32.55
C GLY A 652 -17.10 0.29 32.61
N GLY A 653 -16.11 1.17 32.44
CA GLY A 653 -16.35 2.61 32.24
C GLY A 653 -16.93 2.87 30.84
N THR A 654 -17.76 3.92 30.72
CA THR A 654 -18.19 4.44 29.43
C THR A 654 -17.00 5.09 28.73
N ALA A 655 -16.37 4.38 27.80
CA ALA A 655 -15.37 4.97 26.92
C ALA A 655 -16.07 6.00 26.02
N THR A 656 -15.93 7.27 26.35
CA THR A 656 -16.29 8.35 25.42
C THR A 656 -15.38 8.23 24.21
N ALA A 657 -15.95 7.97 23.04
CA ALA A 657 -15.21 7.97 21.80
C ALA A 657 -14.58 9.36 21.63
N ALA A 658 -13.25 9.42 21.62
CA ALA A 658 -12.57 10.61 21.12
C ALA A 658 -12.87 10.69 19.61
N LYS A 659 -13.47 11.80 19.17
CA LYS A 659 -13.68 12.13 17.76
C LYS A 659 -12.38 12.54 17.11
#